data_5b2153ffd0a3e27a2f66eb59538037c4
#
_entry.id   5b2153ffd0a3e27a2f66eb59538037c4
#
_cell.length_a   1.000
_cell.length_b   1.000
_cell.length_c   1.000
_cell.angle_alpha   90.00
_cell.angle_beta   90.00
_cell.angle_gamma   90.00
#
_symmetry.space_group_name_H-M   'P 1'
#
loop_
_entity.id
_entity.type
_entity.pdbx_description
1 polymer ?
#
loop_
_entity_poly.entity_id
_entity_poly.type
_entity_poly.pdbx_seq_one_letter_code
_entity_poly.pdbx_strand_id
1 'polypeptide(L)'
;MLIRPMRDSLTRWERLKPQYVRPLFMRALAALLMLVIISPTVIAISDGQDIKIDLEIYGEDILPTYSESVQAAFARVENLNQYSQDELEITKEWLVVTQVPEKKQVWTIPSPQFIEKVSLLPNSYIWHFNKPLEAIPKLQEALELGQIESFSPLVVSQTLQTRDNPNDPEFASQWHLENTGQTGGLSGEDINATDIWDNYRGQEVVISVVDDGLDHSHVDISPHYNSTFSYDWCNDDPDPTPNSWDEHGTAVAGVAAAVGNNSLYVSGAAWEATIAGSTLIACGTSDSVEADALSFYQNDIDIYTNSWGPSDSGQVLEAPGPLTLAAFESDAYFGRKGLGNTITWAAGNGLTGNDNANYDGYANSRFTIAVTAIDHNGEQSWYAEPGANILVAAHSEGDGEGITTTDITGSGGYNGSGNVTHNFGGTSSATPLAAGVIALMYDANENLSWRDVQEILVQSSRKNNPSDSSWETNGAGYEVSHKYGFGAVDAGAAVTLAENWTSLVTEVNQTYGPYSVNLEIPDLGSSNWSEFTLNMTQTLQIESVDIIVDIDHSSRGDLEIILESPDGTVSWLAEQHSDNGNNYNDWLFNTVHHWGEASLGEWILKIRDASSGDSGTLNYWQIIFHGVDEDFDHDDDGLSDYNESKVWGTNPFLADTDGDGLSDYEEIMIYFTDPLIPDSDSDGLTDGIEVNVVGSDPWNEDSDSDGLTDGVEVNVWGSDPLVYDPDADNDLFYHFQDCNDNNPI
;
A
#
# COMPACT_ATOMS: atom_id res chain seq x y z
N MET A 1 23.03 -5.35 57.23
CA MET A 1 24.13 -4.45 57.58
C MET A 1 24.33 -3.60 56.35
N LEU A 2 23.66 -2.46 56.26
CA LEU A 2 24.16 -1.14 56.51
C LEU A 2 25.44 -0.88 55.69
N ILE A 3 25.56 0.06 54.78
CA ILE A 3 25.27 1.50 54.84
C ILE A 3 25.38 2.10 53.41
N ARG A 4 24.52 3.06 53.09
CA ARG A 4 24.59 4.12 52.04
C ARG A 4 25.66 5.17 52.43
N PRO A 5 25.76 6.32 51.72
CA PRO A 5 25.97 6.78 50.35
C PRO A 5 27.09 7.86 50.24
N MET A 6 27.31 8.45 49.06
CA MET A 6 27.68 9.87 48.80
C MET A 6 27.91 10.07 47.30
N ARG A 7 27.24 10.86 46.67
CA ARG A 7 27.02 12.29 46.34
C ARG A 7 28.24 13.07 45.88
N ASP A 8 28.01 13.69 44.73
CA ASP A 8 28.43 14.97 44.20
C ASP A 8 29.86 15.15 43.65
N SER A 9 29.90 15.51 42.36
CA SER A 9 30.36 16.86 41.99
C SER A 9 30.14 17.17 40.52
N LEU A 10 29.43 18.27 40.31
CA LEU A 10 29.26 19.06 39.07
C LEU A 10 30.59 19.63 38.55
N THR A 11 30.77 19.72 37.23
CA THR A 11 31.33 20.89 36.53
C THR A 11 30.95 20.81 35.05
N ARG A 12 30.08 21.58 34.63
CA ARG A 12 29.94 22.76 33.80
C ARG A 12 31.06 22.96 32.76
N TRP A 13 30.72 22.79 31.47
CA TRP A 13 31.30 23.61 30.37
C TRP A 13 30.19 24.03 29.38
N GLU A 14 30.03 25.36 29.34
CA GLU A 14 29.16 26.07 28.42
C GLU A 14 29.85 26.30 27.07
N ARG A 15 29.01 26.23 26.00
CA ARG A 15 29.02 27.06 24.79
C ARG A 15 30.32 27.20 23.97
N LEU A 16 30.24 26.80 22.74
CA LEU A 16 30.70 27.61 21.59
C LEU A 16 29.89 27.22 20.33
N LYS A 17 29.14 28.17 19.80
CA LYS A 17 28.55 28.10 18.45
C LYS A 17 29.65 28.36 17.42
N PRO A 18 29.69 27.66 16.28
CA PRO A 18 30.44 28.17 15.11
C PRO A 18 29.55 29.10 14.29
N GLN A 19 30.14 30.24 13.97
CA GLN A 19 29.60 31.27 13.10
C GLN A 19 29.64 30.85 11.63
N TYR A 20 28.63 31.30 10.91
CA TYR A 20 28.53 31.26 9.47
C TYR A 20 29.82 31.74 8.73
N VAL A 21 30.31 30.93 7.82
CA VAL A 21 31.13 31.37 6.70
C VAL A 21 30.41 30.96 5.40
N ARG A 22 29.94 31.98 4.68
CA ARG A 22 29.41 31.82 3.31
C ARG A 22 30.55 31.53 2.34
N PRO A 23 30.41 30.61 1.39
CA PRO A 23 31.16 30.64 0.14
C PRO A 23 30.36 31.34 -0.96
N LEU A 24 30.76 32.54 -1.24
CA LEU A 24 30.51 33.25 -2.50
C LEU A 24 31.53 32.69 -3.49
N PHE A 25 31.31 31.59 -4.19
CA PHE A 25 32.11 31.19 -5.37
C PHE A 25 31.57 29.89 -5.98
N MET A 26 30.40 29.90 -6.59
CA MET A 26 29.99 28.91 -7.63
C MET A 26 28.78 29.42 -8.43
N ARG A 27 28.76 30.66 -8.86
CA ARG A 27 27.77 31.21 -9.79
C ARG A 27 28.37 31.69 -11.13
N ALA A 28 29.48 31.11 -11.56
CA ALA A 28 30.16 31.54 -12.77
C ALA A 28 30.48 30.44 -13.80
N LEU A 29 29.94 29.22 -13.68
CA LEU A 29 30.22 28.15 -14.66
C LEU A 29 28.98 27.50 -15.28
N ALA A 30 27.77 27.90 -14.92
CA ALA A 30 26.54 27.42 -15.56
C ALA A 30 25.98 28.36 -16.66
N ALA A 31 26.70 29.40 -16.99
CA ALA A 31 26.24 30.42 -17.95
C ALA A 31 26.84 30.29 -19.35
N LEU A 32 27.40 29.14 -19.73
CA LEU A 32 28.06 29.04 -21.05
C LEU A 32 27.65 27.83 -21.90
N LEU A 33 26.49 27.21 -21.67
CA LEU A 33 26.05 26.10 -22.51
C LEU A 33 24.53 26.03 -22.77
N MET A 34 23.87 27.21 -22.88
CA MET A 34 22.55 27.29 -23.53
C MET A 34 22.36 28.66 -24.17
N LEU A 35 22.91 28.77 -25.33
CA LEU A 35 22.70 29.93 -26.20
C LEU A 35 22.12 29.48 -27.53
N VAL A 36 20.88 28.97 -27.48
CA VAL A 36 19.90 29.13 -28.55
C VAL A 36 18.51 29.14 -27.90
N ILE A 37 17.97 30.40 -27.69
CA ILE A 37 16.87 30.62 -27.19
C ILE A 37 15.99 31.63 -27.38
N ILE A 38 14.85 31.63 -27.34
CA ILE A 38 13.73 32.55 -27.38
C ILE A 38 13.75 33.38 -26.10
N SER A 39 13.84 34.68 -26.24
CA SER A 39 13.89 35.64 -25.14
C SER A 39 12.54 35.78 -24.47
N PRO A 40 12.36 35.48 -23.18
CA PRO A 40 11.11 35.74 -22.46
C PRO A 40 10.92 37.26 -22.31
N THR A 41 9.72 37.75 -22.58
CA THR A 41 9.37 39.15 -22.33
C THR A 41 8.98 39.29 -20.87
N VAL A 42 9.89 39.78 -20.06
CA VAL A 42 9.64 40.13 -18.65
C VAL A 42 9.06 41.55 -18.56
N ILE A 43 7.88 41.69 -17.98
CA ILE A 43 7.26 42.98 -17.71
C ILE A 43 7.44 43.31 -16.22
N ALA A 44 8.30 44.28 -15.90
CA ALA A 44 8.48 44.76 -14.53
C ALA A 44 7.44 45.85 -14.19
N ILE A 45 6.88 45.75 -13.02
CA ILE A 45 5.79 46.61 -12.53
C ILE A 45 6.30 47.45 -11.36
N SER A 46 6.00 48.76 -11.37
CA SER A 46 6.29 49.67 -10.26
C SER A 46 5.07 49.88 -9.36
N ASP A 47 5.30 49.94 -8.05
CA ASP A 47 4.26 50.09 -7.00
C ASP A 47 3.17 51.10 -7.32
N GLY A 48 1.91 50.65 -7.20
CA GLY A 48 0.78 51.52 -6.93
C GLY A 48 -0.04 52.06 -8.10
N GLN A 49 -0.14 51.36 -9.22
CA GLN A 49 -1.14 51.69 -10.27
C GLN A 49 -1.82 50.45 -10.86
N ASP A 50 -3.13 50.59 -11.17
CA ASP A 50 -3.91 49.59 -11.90
C ASP A 50 -3.24 49.23 -13.23
N ILE A 51 -2.92 47.96 -13.40
CA ILE A 51 -2.22 47.49 -14.61
C ILE A 51 -3.23 47.12 -15.66
N LYS A 52 -3.14 47.77 -16.81
CA LYS A 52 -3.76 47.32 -18.03
C LYS A 52 -2.78 46.46 -18.82
N ILE A 53 -2.99 45.16 -18.85
CA ILE A 53 -2.21 44.26 -19.69
C ILE A 53 -2.92 44.15 -21.05
N ASP A 54 -2.33 44.73 -22.11
CA ASP A 54 -2.74 44.51 -23.48
C ASP A 54 -2.00 43.26 -24.00
N LEU A 55 -2.68 42.12 -23.98
CA LEU A 55 -2.16 40.91 -24.62
C LEU A 55 -2.40 40.97 -26.12
N GLU A 56 -1.35 41.17 -26.91
CA GLU A 56 -1.42 40.98 -28.36
C GLU A 56 -1.53 39.48 -28.67
N ILE A 57 -2.70 39.06 -29.12
CA ILE A 57 -2.97 37.68 -29.56
C ILE A 57 -2.51 37.55 -30.99
N TYR A 58 -1.54 36.68 -31.24
CA TYR A 58 -1.16 36.21 -32.57
C TYR A 58 -2.04 35.03 -32.97
N GLY A 59 -2.87 35.21 -34.00
CA GLY A 59 -3.42 34.18 -34.87
C GLY A 59 -4.48 33.29 -34.25
N GLU A 60 -5.58 33.09 -35.01
CA GLU A 60 -6.57 32.03 -34.76
C GLU A 60 -5.90 30.65 -34.97
N ASP A 61 -5.27 30.08 -33.94
CA ASP A 61 -4.86 28.70 -33.97
C ASP A 61 -5.75 27.89 -33.04
N ILE A 62 -6.28 26.80 -33.59
CA ILE A 62 -7.06 25.76 -32.92
C ILE A 62 -6.28 25.39 -31.65
N LEU A 63 -6.93 25.56 -30.49
CA LEU A 63 -6.36 25.17 -29.18
C LEU A 63 -5.89 23.71 -29.28
N PRO A 64 -4.61 23.41 -29.08
CA PRO A 64 -4.18 22.04 -28.97
C PRO A 64 -4.86 21.45 -27.73
N THR A 65 -5.64 20.40 -27.94
CA THR A 65 -6.09 19.58 -26.81
C THR A 65 -4.84 18.97 -26.21
N TYR A 66 -4.58 19.26 -24.93
CA TYR A 66 -3.52 18.59 -24.18
C TYR A 66 -3.67 17.08 -24.27
N SER A 67 -2.58 16.35 -24.27
CA SER A 67 -2.62 14.88 -24.12
C SER A 67 -3.29 14.51 -22.79
N GLU A 68 -3.85 13.31 -22.70
CA GLU A 68 -4.52 12.82 -21.49
C GLU A 68 -3.60 12.89 -20.27
N SER A 69 -2.30 12.62 -20.44
CA SER A 69 -1.30 12.74 -19.38
C SER A 69 -1.10 14.17 -18.88
N VAL A 70 -1.12 15.18 -19.77
CA VAL A 70 -1.04 16.58 -19.36
C VAL A 70 -2.32 17.03 -18.66
N GLN A 71 -3.49 16.57 -19.13
CA GLN A 71 -4.77 16.87 -18.47
C GLN A 71 -4.84 16.25 -17.07
N ALA A 72 -4.38 15.00 -16.90
CA ALA A 72 -4.29 14.34 -15.62
C ALA A 72 -3.32 15.05 -14.66
N ALA A 73 -2.18 15.54 -15.19
CA ALA A 73 -1.24 16.32 -14.40
C ALA A 73 -1.86 17.64 -13.90
N PHE A 74 -2.64 18.34 -14.73
CA PHE A 74 -3.38 19.52 -14.30
C PHE A 74 -4.38 19.21 -13.20
N ALA A 75 -5.23 18.19 -13.40
CA ALA A 75 -6.23 17.79 -12.40
C ALA A 75 -5.61 17.47 -11.04
N ARG A 76 -4.43 16.83 -11.05
CA ARG A 76 -3.70 16.53 -9.82
C ARG A 76 -3.17 17.80 -9.13
N VAL A 77 -2.45 18.68 -9.84
CA VAL A 77 -1.81 19.87 -9.24
C VAL A 77 -2.79 21.00 -8.87
N GLU A 78 -4.01 20.96 -9.36
CA GLU A 78 -5.07 21.92 -9.04
C GLU A 78 -5.79 21.59 -7.71
N ASN A 79 -5.66 20.39 -7.21
CA ASN A 79 -6.17 20.01 -5.90
C ASN A 79 -5.23 20.55 -4.82
N LEU A 80 -5.63 21.61 -4.14
CA LEU A 80 -4.79 22.28 -3.12
C LEU A 80 -4.62 21.43 -1.85
N ASN A 81 -5.53 20.51 -1.57
CA ASN A 81 -5.48 19.65 -0.39
C ASN A 81 -4.31 18.65 -0.38
N GLN A 82 -3.66 18.42 -1.52
CA GLN A 82 -2.45 17.60 -1.58
C GLN A 82 -1.18 18.33 -1.11
N TYR A 83 -1.25 19.62 -0.81
CA TYR A 83 -0.11 20.42 -0.38
C TYR A 83 -0.27 20.78 1.10
N SER A 84 0.78 20.61 1.88
CA SER A 84 0.79 21.04 3.27
C SER A 84 0.61 22.56 3.39
N GLN A 85 0.06 23.01 4.49
CA GLN A 85 -0.11 24.44 4.76
C GLN A 85 1.24 25.17 4.71
N ASP A 86 2.32 24.58 5.21
CA ASP A 86 3.67 25.15 5.17
C ASP A 86 4.17 25.37 3.74
N GLU A 87 3.88 24.49 2.81
CA GLU A 87 4.25 24.61 1.40
C GLU A 87 3.48 25.75 0.73
N LEU A 88 2.19 25.83 0.97
CA LEU A 88 1.35 26.91 0.42
C LEU A 88 1.75 28.28 0.99
N GLU A 89 2.09 28.36 2.27
CA GLU A 89 2.50 29.60 2.96
C GLU A 89 3.82 30.19 2.44
N ILE A 90 4.71 29.37 1.89
CA ILE A 90 5.99 29.81 1.33
C ILE A 90 5.96 29.96 -0.19
N THR A 91 4.94 29.43 -0.88
CA THR A 91 4.87 29.43 -2.35
C THR A 91 4.57 30.82 -2.89
N LYS A 92 5.49 31.33 -3.69
CA LYS A 92 5.41 32.66 -4.32
C LYS A 92 5.05 32.62 -5.79
N GLU A 93 5.16 31.48 -6.42
CA GLU A 93 4.99 31.29 -7.86
C GLU A 93 3.82 30.36 -8.12
N TRP A 94 2.92 30.77 -8.99
CA TRP A 94 1.68 30.06 -9.28
C TRP A 94 1.50 29.91 -10.78
N LEU A 95 1.26 28.71 -11.26
CA LEU A 95 0.84 28.46 -12.64
C LEU A 95 -0.62 28.87 -12.78
N VAL A 96 -0.93 29.76 -13.69
CA VAL A 96 -2.28 30.26 -13.92
C VAL A 96 -2.65 30.04 -15.38
N VAL A 97 -3.77 29.36 -15.62
CA VAL A 97 -4.35 29.16 -16.95
C VAL A 97 -5.48 30.16 -17.14
N THR A 98 -5.44 30.92 -18.23
CA THR A 98 -6.45 31.93 -18.52
C THR A 98 -7.41 31.47 -19.59
N GLN A 99 -8.69 31.89 -19.48
CA GLN A 99 -9.64 31.66 -20.56
C GLN A 99 -9.21 32.44 -21.81
N VAL A 100 -9.44 31.88 -23.00
CA VAL A 100 -9.21 32.60 -24.26
C VAL A 100 -10.18 33.78 -24.32
N PRO A 101 -9.71 35.02 -24.31
CA PRO A 101 -10.64 36.13 -24.33
C PRO A 101 -11.21 36.35 -25.72
N GLU A 102 -12.51 36.22 -25.89
CA GLU A 102 -13.21 36.71 -27.11
C GLU A 102 -13.19 38.22 -27.26
N LYS A 103 -12.80 38.98 -26.23
CA LYS A 103 -12.69 40.44 -26.23
C LYS A 103 -11.61 40.87 -25.24
N LYS A 104 -10.87 41.98 -25.55
CA LYS A 104 -9.92 42.64 -24.65
C LYS A 104 -10.55 42.81 -23.27
N GLN A 105 -10.14 41.99 -22.31
CA GLN A 105 -10.57 42.14 -20.92
C GLN A 105 -9.50 42.93 -20.14
N VAL A 106 -9.95 43.94 -19.41
CA VAL A 106 -9.10 44.69 -18.48
C VAL A 106 -9.13 43.93 -17.16
N TRP A 107 -7.99 43.40 -16.78
CA TRP A 107 -7.82 42.71 -15.52
C TRP A 107 -7.74 43.76 -14.37
N THR A 108 -8.64 43.66 -13.40
CA THR A 108 -8.53 44.40 -12.15
C THR A 108 -8.19 43.42 -11.05
N ILE A 109 -6.94 42.92 -11.07
CA ILE A 109 -6.47 42.05 -9.99
C ILE A 109 -5.48 42.85 -9.17
N PRO A 110 -5.54 42.81 -7.83
CA PRO A 110 -4.50 43.35 -6.97
C PRO A 110 -3.23 42.50 -7.09
N SER A 111 -2.37 42.97 -7.92
CA SER A 111 -0.93 42.82 -8.16
C SER A 111 -0.21 41.55 -7.79
N PRO A 112 -0.05 40.55 -8.70
CA PRO A 112 1.21 39.82 -8.74
C PRO A 112 2.37 40.83 -8.96
N GLN A 113 3.54 40.52 -8.44
CA GLN A 113 4.72 41.38 -8.62
C GLN A 113 5.17 41.43 -10.08
N PHE A 114 5.08 40.31 -10.78
CA PHE A 114 5.22 40.18 -12.22
C PHE A 114 4.56 38.91 -12.74
N ILE A 115 4.35 38.84 -14.05
CA ILE A 115 3.73 37.73 -14.77
C ILE A 115 4.67 37.31 -15.86
N GLU A 116 4.93 36.00 -15.96
CA GLU A 116 5.75 35.40 -17.00
C GLU A 116 4.88 34.43 -17.83
N LYS A 117 5.03 34.50 -19.16
CA LYS A 117 4.30 33.59 -20.06
C LYS A 117 5.02 32.24 -20.15
N VAL A 118 4.29 31.15 -19.96
CA VAL A 118 4.80 29.82 -20.18
C VAL A 118 4.75 29.48 -21.67
N SER A 119 5.91 29.32 -22.30
CA SER A 119 6.02 29.10 -23.74
C SER A 119 5.54 27.72 -24.22
N LEU A 120 5.55 26.73 -23.33
CA LEU A 120 5.19 25.33 -23.61
C LEU A 120 3.71 25.05 -23.46
N LEU A 121 2.96 25.89 -22.74
CA LEU A 121 1.56 25.70 -22.43
C LEU A 121 0.75 26.90 -22.95
N PRO A 122 -0.24 26.68 -23.85
CA PRO A 122 -1.12 27.75 -24.31
C PRO A 122 -1.87 28.40 -23.16
N ASN A 123 -2.04 29.72 -23.24
CA ASN A 123 -2.78 30.52 -22.26
C ASN A 123 -2.33 30.40 -20.79
N SER A 124 -1.12 29.89 -20.56
CA SER A 124 -0.57 29.67 -19.22
C SER A 124 0.50 30.69 -18.88
N TYR A 125 0.50 31.11 -17.61
CA TYR A 125 1.37 32.15 -17.09
C TYR A 125 1.84 31.76 -15.69
N ILE A 126 3.05 32.18 -15.31
CA ILE A 126 3.54 32.11 -13.93
C ILE A 126 3.29 33.47 -13.29
N TRP A 127 2.51 33.49 -12.24
CA TRP A 127 2.24 34.66 -11.44
C TRP A 127 3.07 34.64 -10.16
N HIS A 128 3.78 35.77 -9.90
CA HIS A 128 4.67 35.91 -8.75
C HIS A 128 4.06 36.82 -7.71
N PHE A 129 3.95 36.37 -6.48
CA PHE A 129 3.41 37.10 -5.34
C PHE A 129 4.51 37.42 -4.32
N ASN A 130 4.57 38.66 -3.85
CA ASN A 130 5.51 39.07 -2.79
C ASN A 130 5.17 38.44 -1.43
N LYS A 131 3.90 38.18 -1.20
CA LYS A 131 3.35 37.59 0.01
C LYS A 131 2.58 36.33 -0.38
N PRO A 132 3.10 35.17 -0.05
CA PRO A 132 2.44 33.89 -0.41
C PRO A 132 1.00 33.80 0.07
N LEU A 133 0.73 34.10 1.33
CA LEU A 133 -0.61 34.07 1.94
C LEU A 133 -1.65 34.95 1.25
N GLU A 134 -1.25 35.96 0.47
CA GLU A 134 -2.16 36.78 -0.33
C GLU A 134 -2.45 36.17 -1.72
N ALA A 135 -1.81 35.06 -2.09
CA ALA A 135 -1.92 34.48 -3.43
C ALA A 135 -3.25 33.73 -3.61
N ILE A 136 -3.55 32.82 -2.70
CA ILE A 136 -4.73 31.93 -2.78
C ILE A 136 -6.06 32.73 -2.83
N PRO A 137 -6.37 33.61 -1.89
CA PRO A 137 -7.63 34.37 -1.95
C PRO A 137 -7.78 35.18 -3.25
N LYS A 138 -6.68 35.73 -3.77
CA LYS A 138 -6.70 36.52 -5.02
C LYS A 138 -6.90 35.64 -6.25
N LEU A 139 -6.33 34.45 -6.25
CA LEU A 139 -6.49 33.48 -7.34
C LEU A 139 -7.89 32.88 -7.33
N GLN A 140 -8.44 32.59 -6.17
CA GLN A 140 -9.83 32.17 -5.99
C GLN A 140 -10.81 33.24 -6.48
N GLU A 141 -10.63 34.50 -6.08
CA GLU A 141 -11.44 35.63 -6.60
C GLU A 141 -11.36 35.72 -8.13
N ALA A 142 -10.17 35.55 -8.73
CA ALA A 142 -9.99 35.59 -10.18
C ALA A 142 -10.69 34.41 -10.88
N LEU A 143 -10.70 33.23 -10.26
CA LEU A 143 -11.40 32.04 -10.73
C LEU A 143 -12.92 32.25 -10.68
N GLU A 144 -13.46 32.72 -9.59
CA GLU A 144 -14.89 33.01 -9.41
C GLU A 144 -15.42 34.08 -10.38
N LEU A 145 -14.59 35.08 -10.65
CA LEU A 145 -14.90 36.11 -11.65
C LEU A 145 -14.77 35.63 -13.11
N GLY A 146 -14.37 34.36 -13.32
CA GLY A 146 -14.14 33.76 -14.64
C GLY A 146 -13.01 34.44 -15.40
N GLN A 147 -12.06 35.01 -14.71
CA GLN A 147 -10.88 35.68 -15.29
C GLN A 147 -9.77 34.66 -15.60
N ILE A 148 -9.67 33.64 -14.81
CA ILE A 148 -8.76 32.49 -15.03
C ILE A 148 -9.59 31.23 -15.14
N GLU A 149 -9.00 30.18 -15.70
CA GLU A 149 -9.62 28.88 -15.87
C GLU A 149 -9.23 27.94 -14.71
N SER A 150 -7.96 28.01 -14.33
CA SER A 150 -7.41 27.25 -13.20
C SER A 150 -6.13 27.87 -12.69
N PHE A 151 -5.68 27.45 -11.52
CA PHE A 151 -4.39 27.79 -10.95
C PHE A 151 -3.85 26.65 -10.10
N SER A 152 -2.52 26.58 -9.99
CA SER A 152 -1.82 25.61 -9.13
C SER A 152 -0.53 26.22 -8.56
N PRO A 153 -0.12 25.84 -7.35
CA PRO A 153 1.13 26.30 -6.77
C PRO A 153 2.33 25.67 -7.51
N LEU A 154 3.37 26.46 -7.73
CA LEU A 154 4.67 25.95 -8.14
C LEU A 154 5.51 25.75 -6.87
N VAL A 155 5.15 24.72 -6.13
CA VAL A 155 5.89 24.34 -4.92
C VAL A 155 7.29 23.93 -5.31
N VAL A 156 8.28 24.43 -4.60
CA VAL A 156 9.66 23.97 -4.77
C VAL A 156 9.70 22.56 -4.21
N SER A 157 9.61 21.55 -5.09
CA SER A 157 9.83 20.18 -4.65
C SER A 157 11.16 20.08 -3.92
N GLN A 158 11.14 19.48 -2.75
CA GLN A 158 12.35 19.13 -2.04
C GLN A 158 13.23 18.35 -3.01
N THR A 159 14.44 18.86 -3.21
CA THR A 159 15.51 18.33 -4.06
C THR A 159 15.11 17.13 -4.92
N LEU A 160 14.91 17.37 -6.22
CA LEU A 160 14.95 16.29 -7.19
C LEU A 160 16.29 15.58 -6.96
N GLN A 161 16.23 14.40 -6.33
CA GLN A 161 17.41 13.57 -6.18
C GLN A 161 17.69 12.92 -7.54
N THR A 162 18.93 12.70 -7.86
CA THR A 162 19.29 11.77 -8.93
C THR A 162 18.80 10.40 -8.46
N ARG A 163 18.05 9.69 -9.29
CA ARG A 163 17.75 8.28 -9.03
C ARG A 163 19.08 7.56 -8.93
N ASP A 164 19.45 7.15 -7.73
CA ASP A 164 20.64 6.35 -7.53
C ASP A 164 20.24 4.87 -7.59
N ASN A 165 20.06 4.36 -8.83
CA ASN A 165 20.00 2.91 -9.02
C ASN A 165 21.22 2.27 -8.40
N PRO A 166 21.10 1.06 -7.84
CA PRO A 166 22.24 0.32 -7.31
C PRO A 166 23.40 0.29 -8.31
N ASN A 167 24.60 0.54 -7.82
CA ASN A 167 25.80 0.57 -8.66
C ASN A 167 26.41 -0.82 -8.91
N ASP A 168 25.65 -1.86 -8.60
CA ASP A 168 26.08 -3.25 -8.65
C ASP A 168 26.15 -3.74 -10.10
N PRO A 169 27.21 -4.46 -10.47
CA PRO A 169 27.50 -4.80 -11.88
C PRO A 169 26.39 -5.56 -12.59
N GLU A 170 25.65 -6.41 -11.87
CA GLU A 170 24.58 -7.24 -12.43
C GLU A 170 23.20 -6.59 -12.34
N PHE A 171 23.06 -5.38 -11.75
CA PHE A 171 21.76 -4.71 -11.61
C PHE A 171 21.04 -4.56 -12.95
N ALA A 172 21.77 -4.26 -14.02
CA ALA A 172 21.19 -4.16 -15.36
C ALA A 172 20.60 -5.50 -15.89
N SER A 173 20.94 -6.62 -15.28
CA SER A 173 20.38 -7.95 -15.58
C SER A 173 19.19 -8.30 -14.65
N GLN A 174 18.96 -7.52 -13.60
CA GLN A 174 17.89 -7.72 -12.62
C GLN A 174 16.58 -7.05 -13.07
N TRP A 175 16.01 -7.56 -14.14
CA TRP A 175 14.80 -7.02 -14.74
C TRP A 175 13.59 -7.03 -13.78
N HIS A 176 13.54 -7.93 -12.81
CA HIS A 176 12.51 -7.99 -11.78
C HIS A 176 12.53 -6.79 -10.83
N LEU A 177 13.66 -6.09 -10.73
CA LEU A 177 13.84 -4.86 -9.94
C LEU A 177 13.65 -3.60 -10.79
N GLU A 178 14.14 -3.60 -12.05
CA GLU A 178 13.95 -2.53 -13.02
C GLU A 178 13.87 -3.12 -14.44
N ASN A 179 12.67 -3.15 -15.03
CA ASN A 179 12.45 -3.65 -16.38
C ASN A 179 12.37 -2.52 -17.40
N THR A 180 13.47 -2.26 -18.08
CA THR A 180 13.54 -1.30 -19.19
C THR A 180 13.26 -1.92 -20.57
N GLY A 181 12.90 -3.22 -20.60
CA GLY A 181 12.78 -4.04 -21.80
C GLY A 181 14.10 -4.69 -22.21
N GLN A 182 15.11 -4.75 -21.31
CA GLN A 182 16.45 -5.28 -21.55
C GLN A 182 16.45 -6.77 -21.92
N THR A 183 15.48 -7.55 -21.44
CA THR A 183 15.27 -8.96 -21.76
C THR A 183 14.35 -9.19 -22.96
N GLY A 184 13.76 -8.13 -23.53
CA GLY A 184 12.73 -8.22 -24.56
C GLY A 184 11.30 -8.24 -24.00
N GLY A 185 11.15 -8.24 -22.67
CA GLY A 185 9.87 -8.16 -22.00
C GLY A 185 9.24 -6.76 -22.00
N LEU A 186 8.11 -6.63 -21.34
CA LEU A 186 7.34 -5.39 -21.27
C LEU A 186 8.02 -4.40 -20.31
N SER A 187 8.49 -3.26 -20.84
CA SER A 187 9.11 -2.23 -20.01
C SER A 187 8.15 -1.72 -18.93
N GLY A 188 8.64 -1.63 -17.69
CA GLY A 188 7.87 -1.27 -16.50
C GLY A 188 7.12 -2.46 -15.87
N GLU A 189 7.33 -3.67 -16.37
CA GLU A 189 6.83 -4.89 -15.75
C GLU A 189 7.90 -5.41 -14.75
N ASP A 190 7.91 -4.80 -13.57
CA ASP A 190 8.79 -5.04 -12.44
C ASP A 190 8.09 -4.67 -11.13
N ILE A 191 8.79 -4.73 -10.00
CA ILE A 191 8.19 -4.41 -8.68
C ILE A 191 8.10 -2.90 -8.38
N ASN A 192 8.45 -2.02 -9.29
CA ASN A 192 8.38 -0.55 -9.13
C ASN A 192 9.10 -0.02 -7.86
N ALA A 193 10.28 -0.57 -7.53
CA ALA A 193 10.99 -0.24 -6.30
C ALA A 193 12.01 0.92 -6.43
N THR A 194 12.41 1.28 -7.66
CA THR A 194 13.54 2.20 -7.88
C THR A 194 13.32 3.60 -7.30
N ASP A 195 12.09 4.10 -7.30
CA ASP A 195 11.77 5.43 -6.74
C ASP A 195 11.68 5.41 -5.20
N ILE A 196 11.45 4.22 -4.61
CA ILE A 196 11.30 4.03 -3.16
C ILE A 196 12.64 3.93 -2.46
N TRP A 197 13.66 3.38 -3.11
CA TRP A 197 14.99 3.18 -2.54
C TRP A 197 15.73 4.46 -2.14
N ASP A 198 15.27 5.63 -2.57
CA ASP A 198 15.79 6.90 -2.08
C ASP A 198 15.54 7.06 -0.56
N ASN A 199 14.42 6.50 -0.05
CA ASN A 199 13.99 6.65 1.33
C ASN A 199 13.98 5.33 2.11
N TYR A 200 13.54 4.23 1.49
CA TYR A 200 13.28 2.94 2.14
C TYR A 200 14.03 1.81 1.44
N ARG A 201 14.76 1.00 2.19
CA ARG A 201 15.63 -0.09 1.70
C ARG A 201 15.54 -1.34 2.55
N GLY A 202 14.59 -1.39 3.50
CA GLY A 202 14.42 -2.45 4.48
C GLY A 202 15.24 -2.27 5.74
N GLN A 203 15.60 -1.03 6.11
CA GLN A 203 16.38 -0.75 7.32
C GLN A 203 15.67 -1.25 8.56
N GLU A 204 16.42 -1.84 9.49
CA GLU A 204 15.95 -2.41 10.76
C GLU A 204 14.99 -3.60 10.62
N VAL A 205 14.66 -4.05 9.41
CA VAL A 205 13.80 -5.21 9.15
C VAL A 205 14.64 -6.49 9.06
N VAL A 206 14.14 -7.57 9.65
CA VAL A 206 14.81 -8.89 9.67
C VAL A 206 14.01 -9.89 8.85
N ILE A 207 14.63 -10.43 7.81
CA ILE A 207 14.07 -11.50 6.96
C ILE A 207 14.76 -12.81 7.29
N SER A 208 14.00 -13.80 7.76
CA SER A 208 14.48 -15.18 7.91
C SER A 208 14.18 -15.98 6.63
N VAL A 209 15.21 -16.47 6.00
CA VAL A 209 15.14 -17.39 4.87
C VAL A 209 15.10 -18.81 5.43
N VAL A 210 13.93 -19.43 5.42
CA VAL A 210 13.73 -20.81 5.88
C VAL A 210 13.82 -21.72 4.67
N ASP A 211 14.98 -22.37 4.48
CA ASP A 211 15.31 -23.04 3.22
C ASP A 211 16.36 -24.17 3.39
N ASP A 212 17.09 -24.53 2.35
CA ASP A 212 18.12 -25.57 2.34
C ASP A 212 19.49 -25.14 2.92
N GLY A 213 19.68 -23.84 3.16
CA GLY A 213 20.88 -23.26 3.74
C GLY A 213 21.14 -21.83 3.25
N LEU A 214 22.15 -21.19 3.85
CA LEU A 214 22.54 -19.83 3.49
C LEU A 214 24.06 -19.68 3.45
N ASP A 215 24.64 -19.36 2.29
CA ASP A 215 26.05 -18.96 2.21
C ASP A 215 26.24 -17.55 2.77
N HIS A 216 26.25 -17.45 4.09
CA HIS A 216 26.47 -16.19 4.80
C HIS A 216 27.88 -15.59 4.60
N SER A 217 28.79 -16.31 3.91
CA SER A 217 30.09 -15.80 3.51
C SER A 217 30.07 -15.02 2.20
N HIS A 218 28.96 -15.12 1.42
CA HIS A 218 28.76 -14.37 0.19
C HIS A 218 28.86 -12.86 0.46
N VAL A 219 29.59 -12.13 -0.38
CA VAL A 219 29.90 -10.71 -0.14
C VAL A 219 28.70 -9.78 -0.16
N ASP A 220 27.62 -10.16 -0.87
CA ASP A 220 26.35 -9.43 -0.90
C ASP A 220 25.34 -9.93 0.16
N ILE A 221 25.74 -10.86 1.02
CA ILE A 221 24.92 -11.34 2.16
C ILE A 221 25.60 -11.00 3.49
N SER A 222 26.91 -11.27 3.57
CA SER A 222 27.66 -11.20 4.84
C SER A 222 27.58 -9.87 5.59
N PRO A 223 27.47 -8.69 4.97
CA PRO A 223 27.37 -7.43 5.71
C PRO A 223 26.09 -7.28 6.53
N HIS A 224 24.98 -7.89 6.08
CA HIS A 224 23.67 -7.81 6.74
C HIS A 224 23.24 -9.14 7.38
N TYR A 225 24.13 -10.14 7.36
CA TYR A 225 23.85 -11.43 8.00
C TYR A 225 23.85 -11.35 9.52
N ASN A 226 22.82 -11.92 10.15
CA ASN A 226 22.69 -12.00 11.59
C ASN A 226 22.76 -13.44 12.11
N SER A 227 23.90 -13.82 12.67
CA SER A 227 24.13 -15.15 13.22
C SER A 227 23.32 -15.45 14.50
N THR A 228 22.73 -14.45 15.16
CA THR A 228 21.90 -14.67 16.36
C THR A 228 20.55 -15.26 15.98
N PHE A 229 20.01 -14.84 14.85
CA PHE A 229 18.71 -15.24 14.34
C PHE A 229 18.80 -16.39 13.33
N SER A 230 19.99 -16.97 13.14
CA SER A 230 20.24 -18.06 12.20
C SER A 230 20.42 -19.39 12.92
N TYR A 231 19.96 -20.48 12.31
CA TYR A 231 20.10 -21.82 12.85
C TYR A 231 20.03 -22.90 11.76
N ASP A 232 20.78 -23.98 11.94
CA ASP A 232 20.70 -25.21 11.13
C ASP A 232 19.95 -26.30 11.92
N TRP A 233 18.70 -26.53 11.57
CA TRP A 233 17.83 -27.54 12.17
C TRP A 233 18.18 -28.96 11.74
N CYS A 234 18.90 -29.09 10.64
CA CYS A 234 19.35 -30.39 10.14
C CYS A 234 20.57 -30.92 10.91
N ASN A 235 21.46 -30.02 11.31
CA ASN A 235 22.69 -30.38 12.05
C ASN A 235 22.61 -30.04 13.54
N ASP A 236 21.53 -29.35 14.00
CA ASP A 236 21.32 -28.89 15.36
C ASP A 236 22.45 -27.97 15.83
N ASP A 237 22.79 -26.97 14.99
CA ASP A 237 23.82 -25.98 15.30
C ASP A 237 23.49 -24.57 14.72
N PRO A 238 24.22 -23.50 15.15
CA PRO A 238 23.91 -22.13 14.75
C PRO A 238 24.50 -21.71 13.39
N ASP A 239 25.04 -22.62 12.58
CA ASP A 239 25.71 -22.31 11.32
C ASP A 239 24.93 -22.81 10.11
N PRO A 240 24.16 -21.95 9.42
CA PRO A 240 23.31 -22.33 8.30
C PRO A 240 24.08 -22.53 6.99
N THR A 241 25.41 -22.67 7.04
CA THR A 241 26.24 -22.83 5.83
C THR A 241 25.78 -24.03 4.99
N PRO A 242 25.39 -23.84 3.71
CA PRO A 242 24.87 -24.90 2.87
C PRO A 242 25.94 -25.90 2.43
N ASN A 243 25.53 -27.09 2.07
CA ASN A 243 26.40 -27.96 1.25
C ASN A 243 26.48 -27.40 -0.18
N SER A 244 27.42 -27.91 -0.97
CA SER A 244 27.67 -27.39 -2.33
C SER A 244 26.55 -27.64 -3.36
N TRP A 245 25.51 -28.30 -2.97
CA TRP A 245 24.29 -28.61 -3.76
C TRP A 245 23.01 -28.14 -3.09
N ASP A 246 23.10 -27.39 -1.99
CA ASP A 246 21.96 -26.79 -1.27
C ASP A 246 22.02 -25.27 -1.55
N GLU A 247 21.91 -24.92 -2.83
CA GLU A 247 22.10 -23.56 -3.35
C GLU A 247 20.86 -22.67 -3.28
N HIS A 248 19.71 -23.26 -3.01
CA HIS A 248 18.41 -22.62 -3.20
C HIS A 248 18.22 -21.47 -2.20
N GLY A 249 18.41 -21.66 -0.91
CA GLY A 249 18.22 -20.62 0.10
C GLY A 249 19.19 -19.43 -0.05
N THR A 250 20.41 -19.67 -0.60
CA THR A 250 21.33 -18.56 -0.93
C THR A 250 20.77 -17.70 -2.06
N ALA A 251 20.13 -18.30 -3.06
CA ALA A 251 19.50 -17.57 -4.16
C ALA A 251 18.23 -16.82 -3.68
N VAL A 252 17.43 -17.44 -2.85
CA VAL A 252 16.24 -16.82 -2.18
C VAL A 252 16.66 -15.57 -1.40
N ALA A 253 17.69 -15.69 -0.55
CA ALA A 253 18.21 -14.57 0.23
C ALA A 253 18.65 -13.39 -0.65
N GLY A 254 19.27 -13.68 -1.79
CA GLY A 254 19.74 -12.67 -2.72
C GLY A 254 18.60 -11.89 -3.38
N VAL A 255 17.51 -12.54 -3.75
CA VAL A 255 16.32 -11.86 -4.30
C VAL A 255 15.70 -10.93 -3.26
N ALA A 256 15.54 -11.40 -2.02
CA ALA A 256 14.93 -10.60 -0.97
C ALA A 256 15.79 -9.39 -0.58
N ALA A 257 17.10 -9.63 -0.28
CA ALA A 257 17.87 -8.64 0.47
C ALA A 257 19.40 -8.69 0.22
N ALA A 258 19.89 -9.10 -0.96
CA ALA A 258 21.30 -8.92 -1.27
C ALA A 258 21.71 -7.46 -1.09
N VAL A 259 22.88 -7.22 -0.51
CA VAL A 259 23.41 -5.89 -0.19
C VAL A 259 23.64 -5.09 -1.47
N GLY A 260 22.76 -4.16 -1.76
CA GLY A 260 22.85 -3.31 -2.93
C GLY A 260 23.77 -2.10 -2.76
N ASN A 261 24.06 -1.44 -3.87
CA ASN A 261 24.87 -0.22 -3.95
C ASN A 261 26.29 -0.34 -3.35
N ASN A 262 26.85 -1.57 -3.36
CA ASN A 262 28.16 -1.89 -2.84
C ASN A 262 29.24 -2.07 -3.94
N SER A 263 28.86 -1.89 -5.23
CA SER A 263 29.68 -2.12 -6.42
C SER A 263 30.10 -3.59 -6.61
N LEU A 264 29.38 -4.54 -6.02
CA LEU A 264 29.58 -5.97 -6.15
C LEU A 264 28.33 -6.58 -6.78
N TYR A 265 28.35 -7.74 -7.19
CA TYR A 265 27.41 -8.57 -7.94
C TYR A 265 25.98 -8.05 -8.12
N VAL A 266 25.07 -8.23 -7.14
CA VAL A 266 23.62 -8.05 -7.27
C VAL A 266 23.03 -7.20 -6.16
N SER A 267 21.79 -6.73 -6.34
CA SER A 267 20.98 -6.07 -5.33
C SER A 267 19.76 -6.92 -5.00
N GLY A 268 19.31 -6.92 -3.74
CA GLY A 268 18.01 -7.43 -3.35
C GLY A 268 16.93 -6.35 -3.44
N ALA A 269 15.66 -6.74 -3.31
CA ALA A 269 14.56 -5.80 -3.28
C ALA A 269 14.63 -4.87 -2.05
N ALA A 270 14.97 -5.43 -0.88
CA ALA A 270 15.20 -4.71 0.39
C ALA A 270 16.66 -4.79 0.81
N TRP A 271 17.53 -4.14 0.09
CA TRP A 271 19.00 -4.29 0.10
C TRP A 271 19.72 -3.85 1.40
N GLU A 272 19.03 -3.21 2.34
CA GLU A 272 19.55 -2.87 3.68
C GLU A 272 18.90 -3.71 4.79
N ALA A 273 18.00 -4.66 4.45
CA ALA A 273 17.40 -5.55 5.42
C ALA A 273 18.42 -6.55 6.00
N THR A 274 18.20 -6.93 7.24
CA THR A 274 18.98 -7.98 7.92
C THR A 274 18.53 -9.35 7.44
N ILE A 275 19.47 -10.23 7.12
CA ILE A 275 19.23 -11.60 6.67
C ILE A 275 19.56 -12.59 7.78
N ALA A 276 18.64 -13.50 8.06
CA ALA A 276 18.86 -14.70 8.87
C ALA A 276 18.66 -15.96 8.01
N GLY A 277 19.45 -17.00 8.25
CA GLY A 277 19.32 -18.29 7.60
C GLY A 277 18.77 -19.35 8.56
N SER A 278 17.71 -20.03 8.16
CA SER A 278 17.09 -21.13 8.89
C SER A 278 17.12 -22.38 8.01
N THR A 279 18.17 -23.22 8.17
CA THR A 279 18.35 -24.43 7.35
C THR A 279 17.39 -25.51 7.84
N LEU A 280 16.35 -25.76 7.06
CA LEU A 280 15.27 -26.69 7.41
C LEU A 280 15.13 -27.83 6.40
N ILE A 281 15.06 -27.53 5.10
CA ILE A 281 14.70 -28.50 4.08
C ILE A 281 15.87 -29.26 3.45
N ALA A 282 17.09 -29.02 3.90
CA ALA A 282 18.28 -29.80 3.51
C ALA A 282 18.25 -31.25 4.03
N CYS A 283 17.28 -31.57 4.90
CA CYS A 283 17.10 -32.89 5.50
C CYS A 283 15.60 -33.20 5.68
N GLY A 284 15.29 -34.42 6.12
CA GLY A 284 13.92 -34.76 6.51
C GLY A 284 13.58 -34.15 7.87
N THR A 285 12.50 -33.41 7.94
CA THR A 285 12.02 -32.71 9.13
C THR A 285 10.86 -33.42 9.84
N SER A 286 10.47 -32.92 10.99
CA SER A 286 9.27 -33.32 11.71
C SER A 286 8.46 -32.10 12.06
N ASP A 287 7.16 -32.26 12.27
CA ASP A 287 6.24 -31.21 12.68
C ASP A 287 6.79 -30.31 13.83
N SER A 288 7.51 -30.91 14.81
CA SER A 288 8.10 -30.12 15.89
C SER A 288 9.31 -29.31 15.47
N VAL A 289 10.10 -29.78 14.51
CA VAL A 289 11.27 -29.04 14.00
C VAL A 289 10.81 -27.93 13.08
N GLU A 290 9.80 -28.18 12.26
CA GLU A 290 9.18 -27.14 11.42
C GLU A 290 8.60 -26.02 12.28
N ALA A 291 7.84 -26.37 13.33
CA ALA A 291 7.28 -25.41 14.27
C ALA A 291 8.36 -24.56 14.95
N ASP A 292 9.46 -25.21 15.42
CA ASP A 292 10.59 -24.51 16.05
C ASP A 292 11.29 -23.56 15.06
N ALA A 293 11.43 -23.95 13.79
CA ALA A 293 12.06 -23.15 12.75
C ALA A 293 11.23 -21.91 12.36
N LEU A 294 9.92 -22.10 12.23
CA LEU A 294 8.98 -21.08 11.78
C LEU A 294 8.57 -20.09 12.87
N SER A 295 8.84 -20.41 14.15
CA SER A 295 8.63 -19.50 15.28
C SER A 295 9.94 -19.05 15.97
N PHE A 296 11.11 -19.33 15.33
CA PHE A 296 12.42 -19.01 15.88
C PHE A 296 12.62 -17.50 15.97
N TYR A 297 12.84 -16.96 17.17
CA TYR A 297 12.95 -15.52 17.43
C TYR A 297 11.77 -14.67 16.91
N GLN A 298 10.55 -15.16 17.01
CA GLN A 298 9.33 -14.50 16.49
C GLN A 298 9.13 -13.04 16.93
N ASN A 299 9.79 -12.57 18.00
CA ASN A 299 9.71 -11.17 18.43
C ASN A 299 10.78 -10.26 17.84
N ASP A 300 11.76 -10.82 17.14
CA ASP A 300 12.92 -10.11 16.61
C ASP A 300 13.09 -10.31 15.09
N ILE A 301 12.47 -11.35 14.52
CA ILE A 301 12.32 -11.57 13.08
C ILE A 301 11.00 -10.93 12.65
N ASP A 302 10.97 -10.24 11.52
CA ASP A 302 9.77 -9.60 10.99
C ASP A 302 9.08 -10.48 9.94
N ILE A 303 9.87 -11.12 9.08
CA ILE A 303 9.38 -11.87 7.92
C ILE A 303 10.04 -13.24 7.88
N TYR A 304 9.22 -14.30 7.73
CA TYR A 304 9.69 -15.64 7.36
C TYR A 304 9.33 -15.88 5.89
N THR A 305 10.35 -16.09 5.05
CA THR A 305 10.13 -16.40 3.63
C THR A 305 10.40 -17.86 3.35
N ASN A 306 9.42 -18.54 2.75
CA ASN A 306 9.39 -19.99 2.57
C ASN A 306 9.17 -20.32 1.09
N SER A 307 10.23 -20.82 0.44
CA SER A 307 10.21 -21.16 -0.98
C SER A 307 10.20 -22.66 -1.22
N TRP A 308 9.39 -23.37 -0.47
CA TRP A 308 9.26 -24.84 -0.48
C TRP A 308 7.85 -25.27 -0.15
N GLY A 309 7.54 -26.55 -0.32
CA GLY A 309 6.24 -27.13 -0.02
C GLY A 309 6.16 -28.62 -0.36
N PRO A 310 4.97 -29.22 -0.35
CA PRO A 310 4.73 -30.56 -0.87
C PRO A 310 5.15 -30.72 -2.33
N SER A 311 5.08 -31.95 -2.85
CA SER A 311 5.44 -32.21 -4.24
C SER A 311 4.42 -31.66 -5.23
N ASP A 312 4.85 -30.77 -6.12
CA ASP A 312 4.08 -30.11 -7.18
C ASP A 312 3.71 -31.06 -8.32
N SER A 313 2.87 -32.05 -8.06
CA SER A 313 2.58 -33.09 -9.02
C SER A 313 1.12 -33.22 -9.44
N GLY A 314 0.22 -32.48 -8.78
CA GLY A 314 -1.22 -32.64 -8.88
C GLY A 314 -1.71 -34.02 -8.41
N GLN A 315 -0.94 -34.70 -7.53
CA GLN A 315 -1.26 -36.03 -6.99
C GLN A 315 -1.03 -36.10 -5.47
N VAL A 316 -0.71 -34.99 -4.85
CA VAL A 316 -0.41 -34.89 -3.43
C VAL A 316 -1.38 -33.89 -2.80
N LEU A 317 -1.89 -34.26 -1.65
CA LEU A 317 -2.66 -33.40 -0.76
C LEU A 317 -1.99 -33.51 0.60
N GLU A 318 -1.26 -32.49 0.99
CA GLU A 318 -0.45 -32.50 2.21
C GLU A 318 -0.55 -31.18 2.95
N ALA A 319 -0.62 -31.26 4.27
CA ALA A 319 -0.71 -30.10 5.15
C ALA A 319 0.31 -30.20 6.28
N PRO A 320 0.71 -29.06 6.86
CA PRO A 320 1.55 -29.03 8.05
C PRO A 320 0.89 -29.77 9.22
N GLY A 321 1.72 -30.29 10.10
CA GLY A 321 1.23 -30.91 11.32
C GLY A 321 0.70 -29.87 12.33
N PRO A 322 0.07 -30.34 13.43
CA PRO A 322 -0.60 -29.44 14.38
C PRO A 322 0.35 -28.50 15.12
N LEU A 323 1.64 -28.81 15.24
CA LEU A 323 2.59 -27.92 15.90
C LEU A 323 3.01 -26.78 14.95
N THR A 324 3.21 -27.07 13.68
CA THR A 324 3.49 -26.07 12.66
C THR A 324 2.31 -25.11 12.45
N LEU A 325 1.07 -25.63 12.43
CA LEU A 325 -0.11 -24.75 12.40
C LEU A 325 -0.21 -23.87 13.64
N ALA A 326 0.11 -24.40 14.82
CA ALA A 326 0.16 -23.61 16.04
C ALA A 326 1.30 -22.57 16.04
N ALA A 327 2.41 -22.83 15.33
CA ALA A 327 3.47 -21.85 15.13
C ALA A 327 2.98 -20.71 14.24
N PHE A 328 2.33 -20.97 13.12
CA PHE A 328 1.72 -19.93 12.26
C PHE A 328 0.75 -19.03 13.05
N GLU A 329 -0.13 -19.63 13.83
CA GLU A 329 -1.06 -18.89 14.68
C GLU A 329 -0.31 -18.05 15.74
N SER A 330 0.74 -18.63 16.37
CA SER A 330 1.56 -17.93 17.35
C SER A 330 2.30 -16.74 16.75
N ASP A 331 2.85 -16.92 15.56
CA ASP A 331 3.57 -15.87 14.84
C ASP A 331 2.63 -14.72 14.46
N ALA A 332 1.45 -15.05 13.94
CA ALA A 332 0.46 -14.05 13.55
C ALA A 332 -0.07 -13.22 14.73
N TYR A 333 -0.29 -13.83 15.89
CA TYR A 333 -0.89 -13.11 17.02
C TYR A 333 0.10 -12.61 18.08
N PHE A 334 1.28 -13.21 18.20
CA PHE A 334 2.24 -12.89 19.26
C PHE A 334 3.61 -12.46 18.74
N GLY A 335 3.92 -12.73 17.48
CA GLY A 335 5.15 -12.30 16.82
C GLY A 335 5.26 -10.78 16.76
N ARG A 336 6.48 -10.27 16.54
CA ARG A 336 6.74 -8.82 16.50
C ARG A 336 6.09 -8.05 17.68
N LYS A 337 6.14 -8.67 18.86
CA LYS A 337 5.57 -8.10 20.12
C LYS A 337 4.06 -7.86 20.07
N GLY A 338 3.33 -8.65 19.27
CA GLY A 338 1.87 -8.60 19.14
C GLY A 338 1.36 -7.96 17.84
N LEU A 339 2.24 -7.45 16.99
CA LEU A 339 1.88 -7.00 15.64
C LEU A 339 1.73 -8.18 14.66
N GLY A 340 2.38 -9.29 14.97
CA GLY A 340 2.44 -10.50 14.14
C GLY A 340 3.53 -10.45 13.07
N ASN A 341 4.15 -11.62 12.82
CA ASN A 341 5.10 -11.82 11.75
C ASN A 341 4.37 -11.98 10.42
N THR A 342 5.00 -11.55 9.35
CA THR A 342 4.54 -11.92 8.00
C THR A 342 5.23 -13.19 7.56
N ILE A 343 4.46 -14.15 7.06
CA ILE A 343 4.95 -15.42 6.55
C ILE A 343 4.62 -15.48 5.06
N THR A 344 5.62 -15.39 4.18
CA THR A 344 5.41 -15.57 2.73
C THR A 344 5.64 -17.02 2.34
N TRP A 345 4.82 -17.54 1.42
CA TRP A 345 4.90 -18.92 0.96
C TRP A 345 4.76 -19.02 -0.55
N ALA A 346 5.58 -19.90 -1.17
CA ALA A 346 5.52 -20.17 -2.59
C ALA A 346 4.24 -20.94 -2.94
N ALA A 347 3.49 -20.47 -3.95
CA ALA A 347 2.19 -21.05 -4.30
C ALA A 347 2.28 -22.42 -5.03
N GLY A 348 3.50 -22.81 -5.49
CA GLY A 348 3.74 -24.09 -6.16
C GLY A 348 4.05 -23.97 -7.66
N ASN A 349 4.66 -25.02 -8.23
CA ASN A 349 5.17 -25.05 -9.62
C ASN A 349 4.55 -26.19 -10.45
N GLY A 350 3.41 -26.70 -10.05
CA GLY A 350 2.76 -27.90 -10.61
C GLY A 350 1.70 -27.64 -11.67
N LEU A 351 1.61 -26.44 -12.28
CA LEU A 351 0.61 -26.12 -13.32
C LEU A 351 0.53 -27.19 -14.42
N THR A 352 1.67 -27.72 -14.85
CA THR A 352 1.69 -28.77 -15.90
C THR A 352 1.12 -30.13 -15.43
N GLY A 353 1.00 -30.31 -14.12
CA GLY A 353 0.35 -31.45 -13.46
C GLY A 353 -1.13 -31.21 -13.13
N ASN A 354 -1.66 -30.03 -13.46
CA ASN A 354 -2.94 -29.52 -12.99
C ASN A 354 -3.00 -29.46 -11.45
N ASP A 355 -1.89 -29.06 -10.82
CA ASP A 355 -1.84 -28.79 -9.39
C ASP A 355 -2.51 -27.45 -9.07
N ASN A 356 -2.84 -27.24 -7.80
CA ASN A 356 -3.51 -26.06 -7.31
C ASN A 356 -2.99 -25.71 -5.91
N ALA A 357 -2.64 -24.47 -5.69
CA ALA A 357 -2.09 -23.98 -4.42
C ALA A 357 -2.93 -24.31 -3.18
N ASN A 358 -4.24 -24.62 -3.35
CA ASN A 358 -5.12 -25.09 -2.28
C ASN A 358 -4.92 -26.57 -1.90
N TYR A 359 -4.06 -27.33 -2.62
CA TYR A 359 -3.69 -28.69 -2.23
C TYR A 359 -2.45 -28.74 -1.35
N ASP A 360 -1.80 -27.61 -1.17
CA ASP A 360 -0.72 -27.36 -0.23
C ASP A 360 -1.25 -26.64 1.03
N GLY A 361 -1.28 -27.36 2.15
CA GLY A 361 -1.77 -26.83 3.43
C GLY A 361 -0.87 -25.78 4.08
N TYR A 362 0.34 -25.58 3.58
CA TYR A 362 1.20 -24.46 4.00
C TYR A 362 0.81 -23.18 3.24
N ALA A 363 0.63 -23.27 1.92
CA ALA A 363 0.27 -22.13 1.08
C ALA A 363 -1.20 -21.72 1.27
N ASN A 364 -2.11 -22.64 1.64
CA ASN A 364 -3.52 -22.34 1.85
C ASN A 364 -3.88 -21.90 3.28
N SER A 365 -2.88 -21.73 4.15
CA SER A 365 -3.11 -21.17 5.48
C SER A 365 -3.40 -19.68 5.38
N ARG A 366 -4.43 -19.18 6.03
CA ARG A 366 -4.72 -17.74 6.11
C ARG A 366 -3.62 -16.90 6.75
N PHE A 367 -2.73 -17.53 7.52
CA PHE A 367 -1.59 -16.91 8.18
C PHE A 367 -0.38 -16.74 7.25
N THR A 368 -0.43 -17.36 6.08
CA THR A 368 0.62 -17.27 5.07
C THR A 368 0.15 -16.44 3.87
N ILE A 369 1.07 -15.70 3.26
CA ILE A 369 0.84 -15.00 2.00
C ILE A 369 1.29 -15.92 0.88
N ALA A 370 0.34 -16.54 0.17
CA ALA A 370 0.63 -17.35 -1.01
C ALA A 370 1.03 -16.45 -2.18
N VAL A 371 2.24 -16.64 -2.70
CA VAL A 371 2.84 -15.84 -3.78
C VAL A 371 3.00 -16.67 -5.04
N THR A 372 2.33 -16.29 -6.11
CA THR A 372 2.46 -16.91 -7.43
C THR A 372 3.50 -16.20 -8.31
N ALA A 373 3.84 -16.78 -9.46
CA ALA A 373 4.90 -16.33 -10.34
C ALA A 373 4.38 -15.78 -11.67
N ILE A 374 4.92 -14.62 -12.08
CA ILE A 374 4.72 -14.00 -13.40
C ILE A 374 6.06 -13.73 -14.08
N ASP A 375 6.06 -13.73 -15.41
CA ASP A 375 7.25 -13.46 -16.22
C ASP A 375 7.48 -11.97 -16.49
N HIS A 376 8.50 -11.64 -17.28
CA HIS A 376 8.88 -10.29 -17.66
C HIS A 376 7.87 -9.55 -18.58
N ASN A 377 6.79 -10.21 -18.96
CA ASN A 377 5.65 -9.63 -19.66
C ASN A 377 4.42 -9.45 -18.76
N GLY A 378 4.49 -9.87 -17.49
CA GLY A 378 3.39 -9.93 -16.55
C GLY A 378 2.43 -11.10 -16.82
N GLU A 379 2.83 -12.08 -17.62
CA GLU A 379 2.06 -13.29 -17.88
C GLU A 379 2.35 -14.37 -16.84
N GLN A 380 1.39 -15.27 -16.58
CA GLN A 380 1.58 -16.41 -15.68
C GLN A 380 2.77 -17.24 -16.12
N SER A 381 3.74 -17.46 -15.24
CA SER A 381 4.85 -18.36 -15.51
C SER A 381 4.33 -19.77 -15.82
N TRP A 382 4.97 -20.46 -16.76
CA TRP A 382 4.51 -21.73 -17.32
C TRP A 382 4.34 -22.88 -16.33
N TYR A 383 4.86 -22.72 -15.14
CA TYR A 383 4.79 -23.68 -14.03
C TYR A 383 3.86 -23.23 -12.90
N ALA A 384 3.55 -21.94 -12.80
CA ALA A 384 2.89 -21.36 -11.63
C ALA A 384 1.47 -21.88 -11.46
N GLU A 385 1.19 -22.44 -10.30
CA GLU A 385 -0.12 -22.99 -9.94
C GLU A 385 -1.18 -21.91 -9.81
N PRO A 386 -2.42 -22.16 -10.18
CA PRO A 386 -3.56 -21.37 -9.81
C PRO A 386 -4.04 -21.71 -8.38
N GLY A 387 -4.87 -20.85 -7.79
CA GLY A 387 -5.51 -21.13 -6.51
C GLY A 387 -6.33 -19.96 -5.99
N ALA A 388 -7.44 -20.24 -5.32
CA ALA A 388 -8.27 -19.21 -4.72
C ALA A 388 -7.62 -18.55 -3.46
N ASN A 389 -6.59 -19.19 -2.91
CA ASN A 389 -5.80 -18.75 -1.76
C ASN A 389 -4.63 -17.84 -2.14
N ILE A 390 -4.32 -17.67 -3.43
CA ILE A 390 -3.23 -16.80 -3.88
C ILE A 390 -3.57 -15.35 -3.58
N LEU A 391 -2.71 -14.68 -2.80
CA LEU A 391 -2.91 -13.27 -2.47
C LEU A 391 -2.32 -12.37 -3.57
N VAL A 392 -1.05 -12.59 -3.94
CA VAL A 392 -0.33 -11.73 -4.89
C VAL A 392 0.54 -12.53 -5.86
N ALA A 393 0.93 -11.88 -6.95
CA ALA A 393 1.92 -12.36 -7.89
C ALA A 393 3.23 -11.56 -7.76
N ALA A 394 4.37 -12.20 -8.02
CA ALA A 394 5.64 -11.50 -8.14
C ALA A 394 6.47 -12.05 -9.31
N HIS A 395 7.41 -11.25 -9.79
CA HIS A 395 8.19 -11.54 -10.98
C HIS A 395 9.15 -12.71 -10.76
N SER A 396 9.19 -13.63 -11.73
CA SER A 396 10.00 -14.83 -11.71
C SER A 396 10.36 -15.29 -13.13
N GLU A 397 11.00 -16.47 -13.24
CA GLU A 397 11.35 -17.08 -14.53
C GLU A 397 10.12 -17.27 -15.42
N GLY A 398 10.25 -16.92 -16.68
CA GLY A 398 9.29 -17.21 -17.74
C GLY A 398 9.73 -16.65 -19.07
N ASP A 399 9.13 -17.15 -20.16
CA ASP A 399 9.46 -16.81 -21.57
C ASP A 399 10.97 -16.86 -21.89
N GLY A 400 11.73 -17.71 -21.16
CA GLY A 400 13.15 -17.96 -21.39
C GLY A 400 14.11 -17.05 -20.61
N GLU A 401 13.59 -16.18 -19.76
CA GLU A 401 14.39 -15.30 -18.88
C GLU A 401 14.19 -15.68 -17.41
N GLY A 402 15.32 -15.80 -16.68
CA GLY A 402 15.34 -16.11 -15.27
C GLY A 402 15.67 -14.90 -14.40
N ILE A 403 15.68 -15.14 -13.10
CA ILE A 403 16.05 -14.13 -12.08
C ILE A 403 17.55 -14.17 -11.83
N THR A 404 18.17 -12.98 -11.88
CA THR A 404 19.58 -12.78 -11.52
C THR A 404 19.68 -12.52 -10.03
N THR A 405 20.41 -13.40 -9.30
CA THR A 405 20.56 -13.34 -7.84
C THR A 405 21.87 -13.96 -7.36
N THR A 406 22.13 -13.96 -6.06
CA THR A 406 23.28 -14.61 -5.44
C THR A 406 23.29 -16.12 -5.66
N ASP A 407 24.47 -16.72 -5.65
CA ASP A 407 24.71 -18.16 -5.72
C ASP A 407 25.78 -18.55 -4.69
N ILE A 408 25.90 -19.82 -4.36
CA ILE A 408 26.98 -20.31 -3.46
C ILE A 408 28.34 -19.87 -3.98
N THR A 409 29.14 -19.32 -3.08
CA THR A 409 30.47 -18.81 -3.39
C THR A 409 31.41 -19.89 -3.96
N GLY A 410 31.97 -19.65 -5.13
CA GLY A 410 33.01 -20.47 -5.73
C GLY A 410 32.53 -21.54 -6.69
N SER A 411 32.67 -22.83 -6.37
CA SER A 411 32.39 -23.95 -7.31
C SER A 411 31.12 -24.74 -6.95
N GLY A 412 30.38 -24.32 -5.94
CA GLY A 412 29.06 -24.86 -5.59
C GLY A 412 27.97 -24.13 -6.36
N GLY A 413 26.73 -24.52 -6.09
CA GLY A 413 25.54 -23.84 -6.56
C GLY A 413 25.15 -24.02 -8.02
N TYR A 414 24.21 -23.22 -8.47
CA TYR A 414 23.68 -23.22 -9.85
C TYR A 414 24.74 -22.93 -10.91
N ASN A 415 25.64 -22.01 -10.61
CA ASN A 415 26.73 -21.62 -11.51
C ASN A 415 28.08 -22.05 -10.94
N GLY A 416 28.52 -23.26 -11.25
CA GLY A 416 29.74 -23.87 -10.70
C GLY A 416 31.06 -23.11 -10.93
N SER A 417 31.03 -21.83 -11.28
CA SER A 417 32.20 -20.96 -11.48
C SER A 417 31.96 -19.50 -11.11
N GLY A 418 30.89 -19.20 -10.40
CA GLY A 418 30.51 -17.82 -10.05
C GLY A 418 29.92 -17.69 -8.65
N ASN A 419 29.52 -16.49 -8.31
CA ASN A 419 28.82 -16.14 -7.08
C ASN A 419 27.41 -15.59 -7.40
N VAL A 420 26.98 -15.73 -8.66
CA VAL A 420 25.71 -15.21 -9.19
C VAL A 420 25.12 -16.24 -10.14
N THR A 421 23.83 -16.48 -10.03
CA THR A 421 23.03 -17.19 -11.04
C THR A 421 22.16 -16.21 -11.82
N HIS A 422 21.86 -16.52 -13.09
CA HIS A 422 20.95 -15.74 -13.94
C HIS A 422 19.69 -16.53 -14.31
N ASN A 423 19.50 -17.71 -13.73
CA ASN A 423 18.44 -18.63 -14.11
C ASN A 423 17.68 -19.13 -12.89
N PHE A 424 17.61 -18.33 -11.84
CA PHE A 424 16.78 -18.66 -10.69
C PHE A 424 15.31 -18.43 -11.05
N GLY A 425 14.42 -19.29 -10.60
CA GLY A 425 13.01 -19.27 -11.02
C GLY A 425 12.12 -20.00 -10.04
N GLY A 426 10.94 -20.43 -10.54
CA GLY A 426 9.90 -21.00 -9.72
C GLY A 426 9.15 -19.94 -8.92
N THR A 427 8.07 -20.31 -8.27
CA THR A 427 7.45 -19.48 -7.22
C THR A 427 8.44 -19.22 -6.08
N SER A 428 9.54 -19.99 -6.07
CA SER A 428 10.71 -19.82 -5.19
C SER A 428 11.42 -18.48 -5.34
N SER A 429 11.41 -17.84 -6.52
CA SER A 429 12.00 -16.50 -6.68
C SER A 429 10.96 -15.39 -6.52
N ALA A 430 9.70 -15.66 -6.80
CA ALA A 430 8.59 -14.73 -6.58
C ALA A 430 8.38 -14.42 -5.09
N THR A 431 8.40 -15.46 -4.26
CA THR A 431 8.15 -15.37 -2.82
C THR A 431 9.13 -14.43 -2.09
N PRO A 432 10.46 -14.58 -2.21
CA PRO A 432 11.39 -13.64 -1.58
C PRO A 432 11.33 -12.22 -2.19
N LEU A 433 10.91 -12.08 -3.43
CA LEU A 433 10.72 -10.76 -4.04
C LEU A 433 9.55 -10.03 -3.36
N ALA A 434 8.43 -10.72 -3.11
CA ALA A 434 7.32 -10.19 -2.32
C ALA A 434 7.75 -9.90 -0.86
N ALA A 435 8.53 -10.79 -0.23
CA ALA A 435 9.10 -10.56 1.10
C ALA A 435 9.96 -9.30 1.15
N GLY A 436 10.73 -9.01 0.10
CA GLY A 436 11.50 -7.78 -0.02
C GLY A 436 10.59 -6.53 -0.12
N VAL A 437 9.50 -6.59 -0.88
CA VAL A 437 8.51 -5.48 -0.93
C VAL A 437 7.89 -5.25 0.44
N ILE A 438 7.54 -6.31 1.17
CA ILE A 438 7.00 -6.23 2.54
C ILE A 438 8.04 -5.62 3.49
N ALA A 439 9.32 -5.92 3.32
CA ALA A 439 10.37 -5.31 4.12
C ALA A 439 10.50 -3.79 3.87
N LEU A 440 10.25 -3.32 2.63
CA LEU A 440 10.17 -1.88 2.34
C LEU A 440 8.95 -1.22 3.01
N MET A 441 7.82 -1.94 3.11
CA MET A 441 6.63 -1.46 3.84
C MET A 441 6.92 -1.32 5.34
N TYR A 442 7.61 -2.29 5.95
CA TYR A 442 7.99 -2.23 7.37
C TYR A 442 9.03 -1.15 7.67
N ASP A 443 9.96 -0.88 6.74
CA ASP A 443 10.89 0.26 6.84
C ASP A 443 10.14 1.60 6.82
N ALA A 444 9.06 1.69 6.04
CA ALA A 444 8.21 2.88 6.00
C ALA A 444 7.30 3.01 7.24
N ASN A 445 6.83 1.90 7.80
CA ASN A 445 5.97 1.88 8.98
C ASN A 445 6.16 0.60 9.80
N GLU A 446 6.95 0.68 10.87
CA GLU A 446 7.25 -0.45 11.77
C GLU A 446 6.03 -0.98 12.54
N ASN A 447 4.93 -0.22 12.59
CA ASN A 447 3.73 -0.55 13.37
C ASN A 447 2.70 -1.38 12.59
N LEU A 448 2.93 -1.68 11.33
CA LEU A 448 2.02 -2.52 10.54
C LEU A 448 1.88 -3.91 11.17
N SER A 449 0.65 -4.36 11.35
CA SER A 449 0.35 -5.74 11.71
C SER A 449 0.47 -6.67 10.50
N TRP A 450 0.46 -7.99 10.72
CA TRP A 450 0.45 -8.96 9.63
C TRP A 450 -0.80 -8.85 8.73
N ARG A 451 -1.95 -8.42 9.28
CA ARG A 451 -3.17 -8.16 8.51
C ARG A 451 -3.08 -6.87 7.72
N ASP A 452 -2.49 -5.81 8.30
CA ASP A 452 -2.24 -4.57 7.58
C ASP A 452 -1.41 -4.81 6.33
N VAL A 453 -0.38 -5.67 6.43
CA VAL A 453 0.45 -6.06 5.28
C VAL A 453 -0.38 -6.73 4.19
N GLN A 454 -1.27 -7.67 4.54
CA GLN A 454 -2.13 -8.33 3.57
C GLN A 454 -3.09 -7.32 2.91
N GLU A 455 -3.75 -6.46 3.68
CA GLU A 455 -4.67 -5.44 3.15
C GLU A 455 -3.95 -4.44 2.23
N ILE A 456 -2.75 -3.97 2.62
CA ILE A 456 -1.95 -3.08 1.77
C ILE A 456 -1.58 -3.77 0.45
N LEU A 457 -1.17 -5.05 0.49
CA LEU A 457 -0.86 -5.80 -0.73
C LEU A 457 -2.09 -5.97 -1.62
N VAL A 458 -3.26 -6.23 -1.06
CA VAL A 458 -4.54 -6.30 -1.80
C VAL A 458 -4.85 -4.98 -2.50
N GLN A 459 -4.70 -3.85 -1.80
CA GLN A 459 -5.02 -2.52 -2.32
C GLN A 459 -3.98 -1.96 -3.30
N SER A 460 -2.72 -2.36 -3.16
CA SER A 460 -1.60 -1.80 -3.93
C SER A 460 -1.18 -2.66 -5.11
N SER A 461 -1.59 -3.93 -5.17
CA SER A 461 -1.18 -4.83 -6.25
C SER A 461 -1.71 -4.37 -7.60
N ARG A 462 -0.85 -4.46 -8.59
CA ARG A 462 -1.12 -3.99 -9.95
C ARG A 462 -1.73 -5.12 -10.80
N LYS A 463 -2.86 -4.85 -11.45
CA LYS A 463 -3.47 -5.79 -12.42
C LYS A 463 -2.51 -6.05 -13.58
N ASN A 464 -1.68 -7.08 -13.48
CA ASN A 464 -0.80 -7.56 -14.55
C ASN A 464 -1.63 -8.27 -15.64
N ASN A 465 -1.13 -8.30 -16.87
CA ASN A 465 -1.83 -8.89 -18.02
C ASN A 465 -3.36 -8.61 -18.01
N PRO A 466 -3.81 -7.35 -18.15
CA PRO A 466 -5.22 -6.98 -17.97
C PRO A 466 -6.20 -7.65 -18.97
N SER A 467 -5.67 -8.30 -20.00
CA SER A 467 -6.46 -9.02 -21.01
C SER A 467 -6.70 -10.49 -20.69
N ASP A 468 -6.11 -11.03 -19.62
CA ASP A 468 -6.34 -12.42 -19.22
C ASP A 468 -7.78 -12.60 -18.72
N SER A 469 -8.41 -13.68 -19.16
CA SER A 469 -9.81 -13.96 -18.86
C SER A 469 -10.07 -14.47 -17.44
N SER A 470 -9.03 -14.69 -16.66
CA SER A 470 -9.14 -15.11 -15.25
C SER A 470 -9.46 -13.95 -14.30
N TRP A 471 -9.34 -12.70 -14.79
CA TRP A 471 -9.70 -11.54 -13.98
C TRP A 471 -11.22 -11.42 -13.84
N GLU A 472 -11.65 -11.26 -12.62
CA GLU A 472 -13.04 -10.94 -12.26
C GLU A 472 -13.07 -9.80 -11.23
N THR A 473 -14.17 -9.09 -11.15
CA THR A 473 -14.41 -8.08 -10.13
C THR A 473 -15.32 -8.72 -9.08
N ASN A 474 -14.89 -8.82 -7.84
CA ASN A 474 -15.71 -9.38 -6.76
C ASN A 474 -16.82 -8.41 -6.31
N GLY A 475 -17.68 -8.84 -5.38
CA GLY A 475 -18.81 -8.04 -4.89
C GLY A 475 -18.40 -6.75 -4.19
N ALA A 476 -17.19 -6.66 -3.65
CA ALA A 476 -16.63 -5.46 -3.03
C ALA A 476 -15.94 -4.51 -4.03
N GLY A 477 -15.82 -4.92 -5.29
CA GLY A 477 -15.20 -4.11 -6.34
C GLY A 477 -13.70 -4.34 -6.53
N TYR A 478 -13.10 -5.28 -5.81
CA TYR A 478 -11.70 -5.67 -6.04
C TYR A 478 -11.56 -6.52 -7.31
N GLU A 479 -10.52 -6.24 -8.09
CA GLU A 479 -10.10 -7.10 -9.20
C GLU A 479 -9.28 -8.27 -8.63
N VAL A 480 -9.72 -9.50 -8.87
CA VAL A 480 -9.06 -10.71 -8.37
C VAL A 480 -8.98 -11.77 -9.47
N SER A 481 -7.99 -12.62 -9.41
CA SER A 481 -7.75 -13.65 -10.42
C SER A 481 -7.30 -14.95 -9.78
N HIS A 482 -7.87 -16.06 -10.23
CA HIS A 482 -7.46 -17.41 -9.83
C HIS A 482 -6.00 -17.76 -10.20
N LYS A 483 -5.37 -16.96 -11.09
CA LYS A 483 -3.96 -17.11 -11.50
C LYS A 483 -3.00 -16.17 -10.80
N TYR A 484 -3.48 -14.96 -10.44
CA TYR A 484 -2.63 -13.83 -10.05
C TYR A 484 -2.97 -13.27 -8.67
N GLY A 485 -4.00 -13.79 -7.99
CA GLY A 485 -4.53 -13.16 -6.80
C GLY A 485 -5.02 -11.74 -7.09
N PHE A 486 -4.63 -10.76 -6.30
CA PHE A 486 -4.94 -9.34 -6.54
C PHE A 486 -3.98 -8.67 -7.53
N GLY A 487 -2.93 -9.37 -7.99
CA GLY A 487 -2.03 -8.93 -9.04
C GLY A 487 -0.57 -8.87 -8.64
N ALA A 488 0.23 -8.25 -9.48
CA ALA A 488 1.66 -8.08 -9.27
C ALA A 488 1.94 -7.12 -8.11
N VAL A 489 2.84 -7.50 -7.21
CA VAL A 489 3.30 -6.60 -6.14
C VAL A 489 3.91 -5.34 -6.72
N ASP A 490 3.59 -4.19 -6.12
CA ASP A 490 4.07 -2.85 -6.50
C ASP A 490 4.62 -2.14 -5.27
N ALA A 491 5.94 -2.07 -5.15
CA ALA A 491 6.60 -1.49 -3.99
C ALA A 491 6.28 0.00 -3.83
N GLY A 492 6.18 0.73 -4.94
CA GLY A 492 5.85 2.15 -4.92
C GLY A 492 4.48 2.43 -4.32
N ALA A 493 3.47 1.69 -4.77
CA ALA A 493 2.10 1.80 -4.27
C ALA A 493 2.00 1.28 -2.82
N ALA A 494 2.61 0.13 -2.52
CA ALA A 494 2.55 -0.49 -1.19
C ALA A 494 3.18 0.40 -0.11
N VAL A 495 4.37 0.95 -0.36
CA VAL A 495 5.07 1.84 0.57
C VAL A 495 4.29 3.15 0.76
N THR A 496 3.73 3.71 -0.31
CA THR A 496 2.92 4.94 -0.24
C THR A 496 1.70 4.77 0.67
N LEU A 497 1.04 3.60 0.62
CA LEU A 497 -0.04 3.27 1.55
C LEU A 497 0.49 3.06 2.98
N ALA A 498 1.61 2.34 3.13
CA ALA A 498 2.20 2.02 4.43
C ALA A 498 2.60 3.25 5.25
N GLU A 499 3.10 4.32 4.59
CA GLU A 499 3.55 5.56 5.27
C GLU A 499 2.48 6.21 6.16
N ASN A 500 1.22 6.12 5.74
CA ASN A 500 0.10 6.78 6.44
C ASN A 500 -1.01 5.77 6.80
N TRP A 501 -0.65 4.51 6.96
CA TRP A 501 -1.61 3.46 7.21
C TRP A 501 -2.19 3.54 8.61
N THR A 502 -3.51 3.51 8.70
CA THR A 502 -4.21 3.27 9.95
C THR A 502 -4.43 1.78 10.11
N SER A 503 -3.95 1.21 11.21
CA SER A 503 -4.03 -0.23 11.45
C SER A 503 -5.47 -0.71 11.48
N LEU A 504 -5.69 -1.90 10.91
CA LEU A 504 -6.97 -2.57 10.93
C LEU A 504 -7.43 -2.84 12.37
N VAL A 505 -8.71 -2.72 12.60
CA VAL A 505 -9.34 -3.05 13.88
C VAL A 505 -9.23 -4.53 14.20
N THR A 506 -9.58 -4.89 15.43
CA THR A 506 -9.50 -6.27 15.92
C THR A 506 -10.27 -7.23 15.01
N GLU A 507 -9.59 -8.32 14.64
CA GLU A 507 -10.19 -9.39 13.84
C GLU A 507 -11.36 -10.05 14.55
N VAL A 508 -12.38 -10.37 13.78
CA VAL A 508 -13.53 -11.18 14.19
C VAL A 508 -13.62 -12.42 13.31
N ASN A 509 -13.85 -13.56 13.94
CA ASN A 509 -14.04 -14.84 13.27
C ASN A 509 -15.48 -15.34 13.44
N GLN A 510 -16.15 -15.65 12.34
CA GLN A 510 -17.49 -16.21 12.35
C GLN A 510 -17.49 -17.64 11.80
N THR A 511 -17.76 -18.60 12.67
CA THR A 511 -17.76 -20.04 12.32
C THR A 511 -19.19 -20.58 12.21
N TYR A 512 -19.48 -21.22 11.10
CA TYR A 512 -20.74 -21.89 10.83
C TYR A 512 -20.54 -23.36 10.48
N GLY A 513 -21.16 -24.22 11.25
CA GLY A 513 -21.01 -25.68 11.13
C GLY A 513 -20.25 -26.30 12.32
N PRO A 514 -19.68 -27.50 12.22
CA PRO A 514 -19.84 -28.42 11.06
C PRO A 514 -21.28 -28.84 10.82
N TYR A 515 -21.71 -28.79 9.56
CA TYR A 515 -23.03 -29.26 9.15
C TYR A 515 -22.93 -30.67 8.57
N SER A 516 -23.46 -31.67 9.28
CA SER A 516 -23.56 -33.04 8.76
C SER A 516 -24.64 -33.10 7.69
N VAL A 517 -24.24 -33.39 6.48
CA VAL A 517 -25.12 -33.35 5.30
C VAL A 517 -25.45 -34.78 4.82
N ASN A 518 -24.43 -35.64 4.73
CA ASN A 518 -24.52 -36.99 4.19
C ASN A 518 -25.21 -37.00 2.82
N LEU A 519 -24.80 -36.15 1.92
CA LEU A 519 -25.37 -35.98 0.59
C LEU A 519 -24.52 -36.67 -0.47
N GLU A 520 -25.19 -37.43 -1.35
CA GLU A 520 -24.56 -38.10 -2.49
C GLU A 520 -23.99 -37.06 -3.49
N ILE A 521 -22.76 -37.27 -3.90
CA ILE A 521 -22.14 -36.63 -5.07
C ILE A 521 -22.23 -37.64 -6.19
N PRO A 522 -23.19 -37.47 -7.13
CA PRO A 522 -23.48 -38.50 -8.13
C PRO A 522 -22.36 -38.64 -9.14
N ASP A 523 -22.09 -39.90 -9.55
CA ASP A 523 -21.28 -40.20 -10.75
C ASP A 523 -21.88 -39.51 -11.97
N LEU A 524 -21.13 -38.79 -12.65
CA LEU A 524 -21.30 -38.17 -13.93
C LEU A 524 -20.92 -36.74 -13.98
N GLY A 525 -19.78 -36.65 -14.52
CA GLY A 525 -19.35 -35.55 -15.29
C GLY A 525 -20.42 -34.73 -15.93
N SER A 526 -20.26 -33.51 -15.88
CA SER A 526 -20.52 -32.51 -16.86
C SER A 526 -21.62 -31.48 -16.64
N SER A 527 -22.62 -31.67 -15.83
CA SER A 527 -23.61 -30.57 -15.72
C SER A 527 -24.36 -30.42 -14.40
N ASN A 528 -24.27 -31.37 -13.51
CA ASN A 528 -25.05 -31.35 -12.27
C ASN A 528 -24.13 -31.16 -11.05
N TRP A 529 -24.18 -29.96 -10.51
CA TRP A 529 -23.60 -29.65 -9.22
C TRP A 529 -24.50 -30.12 -8.10
N SER A 530 -23.94 -30.72 -7.06
CA SER A 530 -24.58 -30.87 -5.76
C SER A 530 -24.39 -29.58 -4.99
N GLU A 531 -25.47 -28.92 -4.62
CA GLU A 531 -25.43 -27.58 -4.03
C GLU A 531 -25.86 -27.60 -2.57
N PHE A 532 -25.12 -26.84 -1.74
CA PHE A 532 -25.37 -26.70 -0.30
C PHE A 532 -25.45 -25.24 0.03
N THR A 533 -26.63 -24.79 0.34
CA THR A 533 -26.90 -23.42 0.66
C THR A 533 -26.83 -23.13 2.15
N LEU A 534 -26.16 -22.08 2.54
CA LEU A 534 -26.12 -21.59 3.91
C LEU A 534 -26.46 -20.10 3.91
N ASN A 535 -27.38 -19.69 4.78
CA ASN A 535 -27.80 -18.29 4.87
C ASN A 535 -27.22 -17.65 6.12
N MET A 536 -26.27 -16.73 5.94
CA MET A 536 -25.65 -15.97 7.02
C MET A 536 -26.54 -14.83 7.45
N THR A 537 -26.61 -14.59 8.77
CA THR A 537 -27.49 -13.60 9.38
C THR A 537 -26.75 -12.49 10.13
N GLN A 538 -25.43 -12.58 10.17
CA GLN A 538 -24.56 -11.56 10.73
C GLN A 538 -23.67 -11.05 9.61
N THR A 539 -23.34 -9.79 9.67
CA THR A 539 -22.42 -9.18 8.74
C THR A 539 -20.98 -9.24 9.28
N LEU A 540 -20.02 -9.33 8.38
CA LEU A 540 -18.59 -9.22 8.63
C LEU A 540 -17.98 -8.86 7.29
N GLN A 541 -17.11 -7.87 7.26
CA GLN A 541 -16.31 -7.60 6.08
C GLN A 541 -15.17 -8.63 6.00
N ILE A 542 -15.15 -9.37 4.92
CA ILE A 542 -14.29 -10.55 4.75
C ILE A 542 -12.88 -10.15 4.36
N GLU A 543 -11.89 -10.75 5.01
CA GLU A 543 -10.48 -10.78 4.57
C GLU A 543 -10.14 -12.14 3.95
N SER A 544 -10.58 -13.23 4.57
CA SER A 544 -10.43 -14.56 4.00
C SER A 544 -11.56 -15.49 4.44
N VAL A 545 -11.76 -16.58 3.71
CA VAL A 545 -12.75 -17.61 4.03
C VAL A 545 -12.08 -18.97 4.05
N ASP A 546 -12.23 -19.69 5.16
CA ASP A 546 -11.83 -21.10 5.28
C ASP A 546 -13.02 -22.02 5.09
N ILE A 547 -12.85 -23.05 4.30
CA ILE A 547 -13.86 -24.08 4.04
C ILE A 547 -13.28 -25.44 4.39
N ILE A 548 -13.82 -26.08 5.42
CA ILE A 548 -13.42 -27.44 5.81
C ILE A 548 -14.44 -28.42 5.28
N VAL A 549 -13.96 -29.45 4.58
CA VAL A 549 -14.82 -30.49 4.01
C VAL A 549 -14.37 -31.90 4.43
N ASP A 550 -15.32 -32.77 4.66
CA ASP A 550 -15.14 -34.21 4.79
C ASP A 550 -15.95 -34.90 3.68
N ILE A 551 -15.24 -35.44 2.69
CA ILE A 551 -15.84 -36.08 1.51
C ILE A 551 -15.27 -37.44 1.31
N ASP A 552 -16.15 -38.45 1.30
CA ASP A 552 -15.81 -39.82 0.85
C ASP A 552 -15.88 -39.88 -0.66
N HIS A 553 -14.77 -40.17 -1.32
CA HIS A 553 -14.68 -40.42 -2.76
C HIS A 553 -13.49 -41.33 -3.08
N SER A 554 -13.63 -42.23 -4.06
CA SER A 554 -12.54 -43.16 -4.39
C SER A 554 -11.38 -42.55 -5.19
N SER A 555 -11.59 -41.38 -5.80
CA SER A 555 -10.62 -40.61 -6.54
C SER A 555 -10.92 -39.13 -6.32
N ARG A 556 -10.27 -38.49 -5.36
CA ARG A 556 -10.58 -37.09 -5.01
C ARG A 556 -10.22 -36.10 -6.12
N GLY A 557 -9.27 -36.46 -6.99
CA GLY A 557 -8.91 -35.63 -8.15
C GLY A 557 -9.99 -35.55 -9.23
N ASP A 558 -11.05 -36.34 -9.14
CA ASP A 558 -12.21 -36.24 -10.02
C ASP A 558 -13.20 -35.16 -9.57
N LEU A 559 -13.03 -34.62 -8.37
CA LEU A 559 -13.93 -33.64 -7.78
C LEU A 559 -13.57 -32.22 -8.17
N GLU A 560 -14.60 -31.46 -8.51
CA GLU A 560 -14.53 -29.99 -8.61
C GLU A 560 -15.38 -29.39 -7.48
N ILE A 561 -14.82 -28.39 -6.80
CA ILE A 561 -15.43 -27.73 -5.65
C ILE A 561 -15.36 -26.23 -5.83
N ILE A 562 -16.49 -25.53 -5.73
CA ILE A 562 -16.55 -24.07 -5.77
C ILE A 562 -17.38 -23.52 -4.62
N LEU A 563 -17.03 -22.31 -4.19
CA LEU A 563 -17.82 -21.50 -3.28
C LEU A 563 -18.35 -20.29 -4.04
N GLU A 564 -19.64 -19.99 -3.89
CA GLU A 564 -20.28 -18.80 -4.47
C GLU A 564 -20.83 -17.93 -3.34
N SER A 565 -20.47 -16.65 -3.35
CA SER A 565 -20.94 -15.65 -2.38
C SER A 565 -22.32 -15.12 -2.71
N PRO A 566 -22.97 -14.40 -1.79
CA PRO A 566 -24.23 -13.70 -2.04
C PRO A 566 -24.17 -12.69 -3.20
N ASP A 567 -23.00 -12.11 -3.44
CA ASP A 567 -22.76 -11.13 -4.51
C ASP A 567 -22.47 -11.79 -5.86
N GLY A 568 -22.33 -13.14 -5.87
CA GLY A 568 -22.12 -13.93 -7.07
C GLY A 568 -20.65 -14.15 -7.45
N THR A 569 -19.72 -13.78 -6.60
CA THR A 569 -18.29 -14.10 -6.76
C THR A 569 -18.08 -15.59 -6.59
N VAL A 570 -17.30 -16.21 -7.48
CA VAL A 570 -17.08 -17.66 -7.52
C VAL A 570 -15.61 -17.98 -7.25
N SER A 571 -15.34 -18.70 -6.16
CA SER A 571 -14.02 -19.24 -5.86
C SER A 571 -13.92 -20.71 -6.26
N TRP A 572 -12.93 -21.03 -7.08
CA TRP A 572 -12.56 -22.43 -7.37
C TRP A 572 -11.64 -22.95 -6.26
N LEU A 573 -12.16 -23.85 -5.41
CA LEU A 573 -11.42 -24.43 -4.29
C LEU A 573 -10.66 -25.68 -4.73
N ALA A 574 -11.27 -26.48 -5.60
CA ALA A 574 -10.66 -27.66 -6.22
C ALA A 574 -11.09 -27.78 -7.68
N GLU A 575 -10.16 -28.20 -8.51
CA GLU A 575 -10.33 -28.45 -9.95
C GLU A 575 -10.01 -29.90 -10.28
N GLN A 576 -10.51 -30.40 -11.40
CA GLN A 576 -10.21 -31.76 -11.83
C GLN A 576 -8.70 -31.92 -12.10
N HIS A 577 -8.08 -32.91 -11.44
CA HIS A 577 -6.64 -33.22 -11.53
C HIS A 577 -6.34 -34.70 -11.44
N SER A 578 -5.06 -35.09 -11.49
CA SER A 578 -4.69 -36.48 -11.64
C SER A 578 -4.51 -37.28 -10.32
N ASP A 579 -4.97 -36.73 -9.19
CA ASP A 579 -4.86 -37.39 -7.89
C ASP A 579 -5.85 -38.56 -7.73
N ASN A 580 -5.31 -39.77 -7.67
CA ASN A 580 -6.08 -41.00 -7.42
C ASN A 580 -6.16 -41.33 -5.91
N GLY A 581 -5.79 -40.42 -5.05
CA GLY A 581 -5.98 -40.52 -3.61
C GLY A 581 -7.47 -40.54 -3.26
N ASN A 582 -7.81 -41.19 -2.15
CA ASN A 582 -9.19 -41.24 -1.68
C ASN A 582 -9.47 -40.08 -0.75
N ASN A 583 -10.70 -39.58 -0.76
CA ASN A 583 -11.30 -38.71 0.24
C ASN A 583 -10.62 -37.36 0.44
N TYR A 584 -11.41 -36.39 0.82
CA TYR A 584 -10.95 -35.19 1.58
C TYR A 584 -11.36 -35.46 3.04
N ASN A 585 -10.37 -35.63 3.93
CA ASN A 585 -10.61 -35.88 5.34
C ASN A 585 -10.31 -34.61 6.14
N ASP A 586 -11.34 -33.89 6.55
CA ASP A 586 -11.21 -32.61 7.26
C ASP A 586 -10.29 -31.63 6.53
N TRP A 587 -10.31 -31.67 5.18
CA TRP A 587 -9.41 -30.79 4.40
C TRP A 587 -9.89 -29.35 4.43
N LEU A 588 -8.95 -28.45 4.71
CA LEU A 588 -9.18 -27.02 4.68
C LEU A 588 -8.81 -26.47 3.30
N PHE A 589 -9.75 -25.79 2.67
CA PHE A 589 -9.51 -24.89 1.56
C PHE A 589 -9.60 -23.46 2.06
N ASN A 590 -8.76 -22.57 1.53
CA ASN A 590 -8.83 -21.13 1.78
C ASN A 590 -9.16 -20.39 0.50
N THR A 591 -9.85 -19.25 0.62
CA THR A 591 -10.05 -18.32 -0.47
C THR A 591 -9.97 -16.87 0.00
N VAL A 592 -9.28 -16.04 -0.79
CA VAL A 592 -9.18 -14.60 -0.64
C VAL A 592 -10.02 -13.85 -1.68
N HIS A 593 -10.69 -14.57 -2.60
CA HIS A 593 -11.48 -13.96 -3.70
C HIS A 593 -12.63 -13.08 -3.19
N HIS A 594 -13.11 -13.35 -1.97
CA HIS A 594 -14.23 -12.63 -1.35
C HIS A 594 -13.76 -11.45 -0.47
N TRP A 595 -12.52 -11.01 -0.63
CA TRP A 595 -11.95 -9.91 0.16
C TRP A 595 -12.81 -8.65 0.04
N GLY A 596 -13.17 -8.06 1.18
CA GLY A 596 -14.01 -6.87 1.24
C GLY A 596 -15.52 -7.12 1.08
N GLU A 597 -15.96 -8.32 0.69
CA GLU A 597 -17.39 -8.64 0.59
C GLU A 597 -18.01 -8.79 1.99
N ALA A 598 -19.32 -8.55 2.08
CA ALA A 598 -20.07 -8.83 3.30
C ALA A 598 -20.38 -10.33 3.45
N SER A 599 -20.20 -10.88 4.65
CA SER A 599 -20.56 -12.29 4.91
C SER A 599 -22.06 -12.53 4.92
N LEU A 600 -22.89 -11.50 5.05
CA LEU A 600 -24.35 -11.58 5.14
C LEU A 600 -24.99 -12.05 3.84
N GLY A 601 -25.83 -13.09 3.90
CA GLY A 601 -26.60 -13.56 2.75
C GLY A 601 -26.45 -15.04 2.49
N GLU A 602 -26.80 -15.46 1.27
CA GLU A 602 -26.82 -16.86 0.86
C GLU A 602 -25.49 -17.28 0.23
N TRP A 603 -24.76 -18.16 0.91
CA TRP A 603 -23.51 -18.78 0.43
C TRP A 603 -23.80 -20.18 -0.10
N ILE A 604 -23.19 -20.57 -1.23
CA ILE A 604 -23.46 -21.83 -1.89
C ILE A 604 -22.13 -22.58 -2.12
N LEU A 605 -21.97 -23.71 -1.41
CA LEU A 605 -20.92 -24.68 -1.73
C LEU A 605 -21.44 -25.62 -2.82
N LYS A 606 -20.72 -25.74 -3.93
CA LYS A 606 -21.10 -26.63 -5.05
C LYS A 606 -20.01 -27.65 -5.28
N ILE A 607 -20.40 -28.92 -5.37
CA ILE A 607 -19.49 -30.04 -5.59
C ILE A 607 -19.99 -30.85 -6.75
N ARG A 608 -19.11 -31.28 -7.64
CA ARG A 608 -19.43 -32.28 -8.67
C ARG A 608 -18.29 -33.25 -8.87
N ASP A 609 -18.63 -34.45 -9.31
CA ASP A 609 -17.70 -35.42 -9.90
C ASP A 609 -17.60 -35.15 -11.39
N ALA A 610 -16.41 -34.76 -11.85
CA ALA A 610 -16.15 -34.39 -13.24
C ALA A 610 -15.72 -35.59 -14.11
N SER A 611 -15.47 -36.74 -13.53
CA SER A 611 -15.14 -38.00 -14.18
C SER A 611 -16.29 -38.99 -14.09
N SER A 612 -16.15 -40.15 -14.72
CA SER A 612 -17.16 -41.19 -14.67
C SER A 612 -16.59 -42.51 -14.12
N GLY A 613 -17.29 -43.18 -13.24
CA GLY A 613 -16.91 -44.50 -12.76
C GLY A 613 -17.12 -44.75 -11.28
N ASP A 614 -17.29 -43.71 -10.52
CA ASP A 614 -17.53 -43.74 -9.06
C ASP A 614 -18.48 -42.61 -8.62
N SER A 615 -18.73 -42.53 -7.35
CA SER A 615 -19.55 -41.47 -6.73
C SER A 615 -19.05 -41.21 -5.33
N GLY A 616 -19.36 -40.07 -4.80
CA GLY A 616 -18.91 -39.65 -3.48
C GLY A 616 -20.06 -39.32 -2.53
N THR A 617 -19.69 -38.92 -1.32
CA THR A 617 -20.61 -38.42 -0.30
C THR A 617 -19.94 -37.27 0.43
N LEU A 618 -20.57 -36.11 0.46
CA LEU A 618 -20.21 -35.04 1.39
C LEU A 618 -20.78 -35.43 2.76
N ASN A 619 -19.91 -35.74 3.70
CA ASN A 619 -20.28 -36.11 5.06
C ASN A 619 -20.64 -34.89 5.88
N TYR A 620 -19.75 -33.88 5.88
CA TYR A 620 -20.01 -32.58 6.46
C TYR A 620 -19.15 -31.49 5.81
N TRP A 621 -19.50 -30.25 6.10
CA TRP A 621 -18.68 -29.07 5.81
C TRP A 621 -18.84 -27.99 6.86
N GLN A 622 -17.86 -27.09 6.91
CA GLN A 622 -17.81 -25.96 7.80
C GLN A 622 -17.26 -24.77 7.02
N ILE A 623 -17.75 -23.59 7.31
CA ILE A 623 -17.22 -22.33 6.76
C ILE A 623 -16.85 -21.41 7.90
N ILE A 624 -15.72 -20.73 7.76
CA ILE A 624 -15.21 -19.77 8.73
C ILE A 624 -14.89 -18.49 7.96
N PHE A 625 -15.52 -17.40 8.34
CA PHE A 625 -15.20 -16.07 7.84
C PHE A 625 -14.25 -15.40 8.80
N HIS A 626 -13.20 -14.80 8.26
CA HIS A 626 -12.21 -13.99 8.96
C HIS A 626 -12.28 -12.60 8.41
N GLY A 627 -12.27 -11.57 9.30
CA GLY A 627 -12.35 -10.19 8.86
C GLY A 627 -12.72 -9.24 9.99
N VAL A 628 -13.41 -8.17 9.68
CA VAL A 628 -13.81 -7.14 10.64
C VAL A 628 -15.33 -7.03 10.74
N ASP A 629 -15.82 -6.69 11.93
CA ASP A 629 -17.25 -6.48 12.16
C ASP A 629 -17.62 -5.08 11.64
N GLU A 630 -18.42 -5.01 10.60
CA GLU A 630 -18.87 -3.74 10.01
C GLU A 630 -19.73 -2.89 10.99
N ASP A 631 -20.39 -3.53 11.94
CA ASP A 631 -21.25 -2.87 12.91
C ASP A 631 -20.51 -2.51 14.22
N PHE A 632 -19.21 -2.88 14.35
CA PHE A 632 -18.43 -2.60 15.56
C PHE A 632 -18.05 -1.12 15.61
N ASP A 633 -18.30 -0.49 16.73
CA ASP A 633 -18.08 0.93 17.03
C ASP A 633 -17.25 0.97 18.33
N HIS A 634 -15.97 1.35 18.23
CA HIS A 634 -15.01 1.22 19.33
C HIS A 634 -15.13 2.35 20.36
N ASP A 635 -15.42 3.54 19.91
CA ASP A 635 -15.49 4.75 20.75
C ASP A 635 -16.92 5.18 21.08
N ASP A 636 -17.91 4.38 20.62
CA ASP A 636 -19.35 4.56 20.88
C ASP A 636 -19.90 5.92 20.36
N ASP A 637 -19.32 6.49 19.28
CA ASP A 637 -19.80 7.76 18.72
C ASP A 637 -21.02 7.60 17.82
N GLY A 638 -21.26 6.39 17.28
CA GLY A 638 -22.37 6.02 16.41
C GLY A 638 -21.99 5.76 14.95
N LEU A 639 -20.71 5.91 14.58
CA LEU A 639 -20.13 5.35 13.36
C LEU A 639 -19.52 3.99 13.68
N SER A 640 -19.45 3.10 12.71
CA SER A 640 -18.66 1.89 12.89
C SER A 640 -17.21 2.12 12.49
N ASP A 641 -16.28 1.43 13.16
CA ASP A 641 -14.84 1.44 12.87
C ASP A 641 -14.54 1.28 11.37
N TYR A 642 -15.34 0.47 10.69
CA TYR A 642 -15.25 0.30 9.25
C TYR A 642 -15.58 1.58 8.48
N ASN A 643 -16.74 2.21 8.80
CA ASN A 643 -17.15 3.44 8.11
C ASN A 643 -16.14 4.57 8.36
N GLU A 644 -15.62 4.65 9.56
CA GLU A 644 -14.61 5.63 9.93
C GLU A 644 -13.32 5.46 9.13
N SER A 645 -12.71 4.28 9.18
CA SER A 645 -11.41 4.04 8.54
C SER A 645 -11.46 3.94 7.00
N LYS A 646 -12.56 3.48 6.41
CA LYS A 646 -12.67 3.20 4.97
C LYS A 646 -13.50 4.20 4.17
N VAL A 647 -14.47 4.84 4.81
CA VAL A 647 -15.40 5.76 4.13
C VAL A 647 -15.07 7.21 4.43
N TRP A 648 -14.80 7.53 5.70
CA TRP A 648 -14.68 8.91 6.17
C TRP A 648 -13.22 9.32 6.45
N GLY A 649 -12.32 8.36 6.74
CA GLY A 649 -10.92 8.61 7.06
C GLY A 649 -10.72 9.12 8.49
N THR A 650 -11.72 8.95 9.35
CA THR A 650 -11.66 9.30 10.78
C THR A 650 -10.96 8.19 11.58
N ASN A 651 -10.70 8.44 12.85
CA ASN A 651 -9.98 7.52 13.72
C ASN A 651 -10.96 6.74 14.60
N PRO A 652 -11.18 5.42 14.37
CA PRO A 652 -12.16 4.60 15.07
C PRO A 652 -11.91 4.40 16.59
N PHE A 653 -10.95 5.08 17.16
CA PHE A 653 -10.66 5.08 18.60
C PHE A 653 -10.88 6.45 19.24
N LEU A 654 -11.35 7.44 18.48
CA LEU A 654 -11.55 8.80 18.94
C LEU A 654 -12.88 9.33 18.41
N ALA A 655 -13.90 9.33 19.21
CA ALA A 655 -15.24 9.84 18.89
C ALA A 655 -15.30 11.29 18.35
N ASP A 656 -14.19 11.98 18.29
CA ASP A 656 -13.97 13.36 17.83
C ASP A 656 -12.52 13.39 17.28
N THR A 657 -12.36 13.12 15.99
CA THR A 657 -11.04 12.91 15.38
C THR A 657 -10.19 14.16 15.33
N ASP A 658 -10.75 15.33 15.05
CA ASP A 658 -10.01 16.59 14.95
C ASP A 658 -9.99 17.41 16.26
N GLY A 659 -10.77 16.98 17.27
CA GLY A 659 -10.72 17.51 18.62
C GLY A 659 -11.44 18.84 18.80
N ASP A 660 -12.42 19.16 17.99
CA ASP A 660 -13.12 20.43 17.97
C ASP A 660 -14.31 20.49 18.95
N GLY A 661 -14.86 19.33 19.37
CA GLY A 661 -15.94 19.18 20.34
C GLY A 661 -17.28 18.76 19.75
N LEU A 662 -17.36 18.42 18.45
CA LEU A 662 -18.37 17.57 17.84
C LEU A 662 -17.84 16.14 17.73
N SER A 663 -18.70 15.14 17.66
CA SER A 663 -18.26 13.80 17.30
C SER A 663 -18.27 13.63 15.77
N ASP A 664 -17.43 12.72 15.27
CA ASP A 664 -17.37 12.42 13.84
C ASP A 664 -18.76 12.09 13.28
N TYR A 665 -19.58 11.35 14.05
CA TYR A 665 -20.98 11.09 13.70
C TYR A 665 -21.84 12.38 13.62
N GLU A 666 -21.70 13.29 14.59
CA GLU A 666 -22.45 14.54 14.60
C GLU A 666 -22.07 15.41 13.41
N GLU A 667 -20.80 15.47 13.07
CA GLU A 667 -20.30 16.21 11.92
C GLU A 667 -20.82 15.64 10.60
N ILE A 668 -20.65 14.35 10.37
CA ILE A 668 -21.04 13.68 9.12
C ILE A 668 -22.57 13.65 8.95
N MET A 669 -23.31 13.32 10.00
CA MET A 669 -24.74 12.96 9.90
C MET A 669 -25.69 14.08 10.29
N ILE A 670 -25.24 15.05 11.08
CA ILE A 670 -26.12 16.10 11.64
C ILE A 670 -25.77 17.48 11.07
N TYR A 671 -24.49 17.86 11.16
CA TYR A 671 -24.04 19.21 10.80
C TYR A 671 -23.45 19.29 9.39
N PHE A 672 -23.04 18.15 8.84
CA PHE A 672 -22.41 18.00 7.53
C PHE A 672 -21.08 18.75 7.42
N THR A 673 -20.37 18.96 8.53
CA THR A 673 -19.02 19.48 8.60
C THR A 673 -18.01 18.39 8.26
N ASP A 674 -16.74 18.75 8.09
CA ASP A 674 -15.67 17.79 7.76
C ASP A 674 -15.02 17.32 9.06
N PRO A 675 -15.12 16.03 9.46
CA PRO A 675 -14.63 15.52 10.75
C PRO A 675 -13.09 15.52 10.87
N LEU A 676 -12.38 16.04 9.89
CA LEU A 676 -10.93 16.20 9.87
C LEU A 676 -10.51 17.69 9.88
N ILE A 677 -11.46 18.62 9.92
CA ILE A 677 -11.23 20.07 9.84
C ILE A 677 -11.97 20.79 10.97
N PRO A 678 -11.28 21.18 12.04
CA PRO A 678 -11.92 21.74 13.25
C PRO A 678 -12.65 23.07 13.08
N ASP A 679 -12.59 23.74 11.92
CA ASP A 679 -13.12 25.08 11.62
C ASP A 679 -13.44 25.13 10.13
N SER A 680 -14.68 24.73 9.79
CA SER A 680 -15.12 24.49 8.40
C SER A 680 -15.17 25.75 7.54
N ASP A 681 -15.53 26.92 8.09
CA ASP A 681 -15.60 28.18 7.36
C ASP A 681 -14.36 29.08 7.57
N SER A 682 -13.44 28.67 8.46
CA SER A 682 -12.16 29.31 8.73
C SER A 682 -12.29 30.74 9.31
N ASP A 683 -13.29 30.99 10.12
CA ASP A 683 -13.53 32.30 10.75
C ASP A 683 -12.79 32.47 12.10
N GLY A 684 -12.30 31.36 12.68
CA GLY A 684 -11.54 31.31 13.93
C GLY A 684 -12.34 30.86 15.16
N LEU A 685 -13.56 30.37 14.98
CA LEU A 685 -14.27 29.48 15.90
C LEU A 685 -14.12 28.04 15.37
N THR A 686 -14.23 27.06 16.23
CA THR A 686 -14.35 25.68 15.78
C THR A 686 -15.82 25.31 15.65
N ASP A 687 -16.13 24.37 14.74
CA ASP A 687 -17.51 23.92 14.47
C ASP A 687 -18.23 23.54 15.78
N GLY A 688 -17.52 22.83 16.67
CA GLY A 688 -18.03 22.47 17.99
C GLY A 688 -18.31 23.65 18.92
N ILE A 689 -17.52 24.72 18.87
CA ILE A 689 -17.80 25.94 19.63
C ILE A 689 -19.01 26.64 19.04
N GLU A 690 -19.11 26.74 17.75
CA GLU A 690 -20.23 27.38 17.07
C GLU A 690 -21.57 26.69 17.39
N VAL A 691 -21.62 25.37 17.21
CA VAL A 691 -22.82 24.58 17.46
C VAL A 691 -23.19 24.55 18.94
N ASN A 692 -22.22 24.20 19.82
CA ASN A 692 -22.52 23.85 21.22
C ASN A 692 -22.52 25.06 22.17
N VAL A 693 -21.85 26.16 21.84
CA VAL A 693 -21.61 27.29 22.75
C VAL A 693 -22.23 28.57 22.24
N VAL A 694 -22.02 28.89 20.98
CA VAL A 694 -22.40 30.18 20.39
C VAL A 694 -23.79 30.11 19.74
N GLY A 695 -24.03 29.03 18.98
CA GLY A 695 -25.27 28.82 18.22
C GLY A 695 -25.18 29.43 16.82
N SER A 696 -23.98 29.76 16.31
CA SER A 696 -23.72 30.21 14.94
C SER A 696 -23.75 29.04 13.95
N ASP A 697 -23.62 29.33 12.67
CA ASP A 697 -23.67 28.37 11.58
C ASP A 697 -22.22 28.02 11.16
N PRO A 698 -21.72 26.80 11.40
CA PRO A 698 -20.33 26.41 11.12
C PRO A 698 -19.92 26.44 9.63
N TRP A 699 -20.85 26.80 8.75
CA TRP A 699 -20.61 26.98 7.32
C TRP A 699 -20.63 28.47 6.88
N ASN A 700 -20.84 29.39 7.79
CA ASN A 700 -21.06 30.78 7.45
C ASN A 700 -20.27 31.72 8.36
N GLU A 701 -19.13 32.18 7.90
CA GLU A 701 -18.20 33.06 8.62
C GLU A 701 -18.80 34.32 9.27
N ASP A 702 -20.05 34.70 8.93
CA ASP A 702 -20.74 35.89 9.39
C ASP A 702 -22.26 35.56 9.45
N SER A 703 -22.70 34.96 10.56
CA SER A 703 -24.03 34.38 10.73
C SER A 703 -25.18 35.40 10.66
N ASP A 704 -24.97 36.67 11.10
CA ASP A 704 -25.97 37.72 11.08
C ASP A 704 -25.80 38.71 9.93
N SER A 705 -24.72 38.55 9.15
CA SER A 705 -24.42 39.34 7.94
C SER A 705 -24.20 40.84 8.22
N ASP A 706 -23.50 41.17 9.29
CA ASP A 706 -23.18 42.54 9.65
C ASP A 706 -21.78 43.00 9.17
N GLY A 707 -20.94 42.07 8.74
CA GLY A 707 -19.62 42.32 8.20
C GLY A 707 -18.46 42.05 9.17
N LEU A 708 -18.74 41.57 10.38
CA LEU A 708 -17.82 40.93 11.29
C LEU A 708 -17.93 39.42 11.13
N THR A 709 -16.90 38.69 11.30
CA THR A 709 -17.01 37.22 11.36
C THR A 709 -17.35 36.78 12.79
N ASP A 710 -18.05 35.68 12.91
CA ASP A 710 -18.49 35.15 14.20
C ASP A 710 -17.32 34.99 15.16
N GLY A 711 -16.16 34.49 14.65
CA GLY A 711 -14.93 34.36 15.39
C GLY A 711 -14.34 35.70 15.85
N VAL A 712 -14.43 36.75 15.07
CA VAL A 712 -14.00 38.10 15.46
C VAL A 712 -14.94 38.66 16.52
N GLU A 713 -16.22 38.45 16.39
CA GLU A 713 -17.19 38.93 17.37
C GLU A 713 -16.97 38.26 18.73
N VAL A 714 -16.91 36.94 18.77
CA VAL A 714 -16.74 36.19 20.02
C VAL A 714 -15.35 36.42 20.64
N ASN A 715 -14.27 36.26 19.84
CA ASN A 715 -12.90 36.22 20.38
C ASN A 715 -12.28 37.60 20.61
N VAL A 716 -12.69 38.61 19.83
CA VAL A 716 -12.08 39.95 19.85
C VAL A 716 -12.96 40.96 20.52
N TRP A 717 -14.25 40.97 20.19
CA TRP A 717 -15.17 42.02 20.62
C TRP A 717 -16.06 41.59 21.79
N GLY A 718 -16.36 40.30 21.90
CA GLY A 718 -17.29 39.75 22.89
C GLY A 718 -18.76 40.16 22.60
N SER A 719 -19.06 40.41 21.30
CA SER A 719 -20.41 40.61 20.77
C SER A 719 -21.09 39.25 20.53
N ASP A 720 -22.37 39.29 20.20
CA ASP A 720 -23.18 38.11 19.93
C ASP A 720 -23.33 37.95 18.41
N PRO A 721 -22.74 36.91 17.81
CA PRO A 721 -22.65 36.75 16.35
C PRO A 721 -24.02 36.44 15.68
N LEU A 722 -25.07 36.37 16.47
CA LEU A 722 -26.45 36.24 15.96
C LEU A 722 -27.24 37.55 16.03
N VAL A 723 -26.59 38.63 16.41
CA VAL A 723 -27.22 39.93 16.60
C VAL A 723 -26.55 40.97 15.74
N TYR A 724 -27.15 41.31 14.64
CA TYR A 724 -26.67 42.30 13.66
C TYR A 724 -26.29 43.64 14.31
N ASP A 725 -25.01 43.96 14.34
CA ASP A 725 -24.38 45.12 14.93
C ASP A 725 -23.91 46.10 13.83
N PRO A 726 -24.78 46.91 13.21
CA PRO A 726 -24.39 47.70 12.05
C PRO A 726 -23.44 48.82 12.40
N ASP A 727 -22.42 49.04 11.57
CA ASP A 727 -21.70 50.31 11.46
C ASP A 727 -22.58 51.28 10.65
N ALA A 728 -23.50 51.94 11.32
CA ALA A 728 -24.58 52.64 10.65
C ALA A 728 -24.13 53.97 9.98
N ASP A 729 -22.98 54.52 10.34
CA ASP A 729 -22.39 55.71 9.74
C ASP A 729 -21.08 55.51 8.99
N ASN A 730 -20.61 54.25 8.89
CA ASN A 730 -19.42 53.83 8.15
C ASN A 730 -18.10 54.49 8.64
N ASP A 731 -17.94 54.65 9.95
CA ASP A 731 -16.73 55.18 10.53
C ASP A 731 -15.76 54.12 11.08
N LEU A 732 -16.07 52.80 10.90
CA LEU A 732 -15.37 51.62 11.35
C LEU A 732 -15.50 51.35 12.87
N PHE A 733 -16.48 51.91 13.53
CA PHE A 733 -16.86 51.57 14.90
C PHE A 733 -18.28 51.00 14.90
N TYR A 734 -18.43 49.80 15.24
CA TYR A 734 -19.76 49.12 15.31
C TYR A 734 -20.59 49.64 16.45
N HIS A 735 -21.92 49.44 16.40
CA HIS A 735 -22.90 49.99 17.32
C HIS A 735 -22.57 49.82 18.81
N PHE A 736 -21.94 48.69 19.18
CA PHE A 736 -21.50 48.44 20.57
C PHE A 736 -20.27 49.22 20.99
N GLN A 737 -19.50 49.79 20.05
CA GLN A 737 -18.31 50.61 20.28
C GLN A 737 -18.56 52.11 20.16
N ASP A 738 -19.53 52.50 19.36
CA ASP A 738 -19.88 53.86 19.11
C ASP A 738 -21.18 54.29 19.81
N CYS A 739 -21.09 55.33 20.63
CA CYS A 739 -22.27 55.91 21.29
C CYS A 739 -23.02 56.91 20.39
N ASN A 740 -22.63 57.12 19.14
CA ASN A 740 -23.20 58.12 18.22
C ASN A 740 -23.25 57.60 16.76
N ASP A 741 -23.77 56.46 16.58
CA ASP A 741 -23.88 55.65 15.39
C ASP A 741 -24.65 56.26 14.18
N ASN A 742 -24.83 57.57 14.16
CA ASN A 742 -25.46 58.35 13.08
C ASN A 742 -24.66 59.58 12.68
N ASN A 743 -23.40 59.66 13.09
CA ASN A 743 -22.58 60.84 12.84
C ASN A 743 -21.07 60.48 12.65
N PRO A 744 -20.65 60.08 11.43
CA PRO A 744 -19.25 59.78 11.13
C PRO A 744 -18.34 60.94 11.54
N ILE A 745 -17.29 60.62 12.34
CA ILE A 745 -16.33 61.63 12.82
C ILE A 745 -15.28 61.94 11.77
#